data_c74b98afc9e69d554f2125ee4d61dc4d
#
_entry.id   c74b98afc9e69d554f2125ee4d61dc4d
#
_cell.length_a   1.000
_cell.length_b   1.000
_cell.length_c   1.000
_cell.angle_alpha   90.00
_cell.angle_beta   90.00
_cell.angle_gamma   90.00
#
_symmetry.space_group_name_H-M   'P 1'
#
loop_
_entity.id
_entity.type
_entity.pdbx_description
1 polymer ?
#
loop_
_entity_poly.entity_id
_entity_poly.type
_entity_poly.pdbx_seq_one_letter_code
_entity_poly.pdbx_strand_id
1 'polypeptide(L)'
;MDGQETSGPGPGYPPYWEADVVLSDGGTAHVRPIRPDDADRLVTFFHRWSAETVYRRFFTVRSELTPAEIERFVNVDHHDRVAILAELGGEMVALARYDRLPDSNEAEVAFVVEDAHQGRGLGSVLLEHLAAAARERGVGSFLAEVLPGNRQMVGVFTDAGYVARREYGDGVVRLSFPIERTELSESVMRSREHRAEARSVERLLVPHSVAVIGASREQGSIGRRLLDNLLIGDFAGEVYAVNAAGGEIGGHTAYRSVCDVPGDVDLALVATPAATVLDVVEDCARKGVKGLVIVSSGFAETGAEGLALQRQVVATARANGMRVVGPNCLGVINTDPEIRLNATLAPASPGRGRVGFFCHAGALGIAILEQVEARGLGLSTFVSAGNRADVSGNDMLQLWQEDPATDVVLLYLESFGNPRKFGRIARRVARRKPVVAVKGARSLTGPPAWLAGSGVRANDTAVDELFRQSGVIRVETLTALFDTAVLLAHQPLPAGRNVAVVGNSAALALLAADACVASGLEVAVSVDVGAEGTAEEFREALGRTLSREDVDAVVTVFVPGLTQPEPDLAGVLSDVTFDATKPVVSTFYGFLGVAAPGSVPSYRSPEAGVQALARAVEYAEWRARPVGHVPDLEVDLSVAHAVLEQALLEQPDGGTLSAEETGRLLASYGIEVLPTVHADSADEAVAAAELAGYPVAVKSTSARLRHRTDIGSVHLDLHDAGSVAAAYEAVAMLGERTVGVQPMASGVATVVGLSDDASFGPLVSFGLAGVATDLLGDVGYRSLPLTDVDAAGLVRSVRAAPLLFGHRGDDPVDVDALEGLLLRLALLADRHPEVVGVELNPVLVATHGISVLSATVRVQPSPPSWDDEARRLG
;
A
#
# COMPACT_ATOMS: atom_id res chain seq x y z
N MET A 1 -43.28 1.30 24.55
CA MET A 1 -43.22 -0.12 24.17
C MET A 1 -43.85 -0.19 22.79
N ASP A 2 -43.03 -0.28 21.80
CA ASP A 2 -43.35 -0.98 20.55
C ASP A 2 -41.99 -1.14 19.87
N GLY A 3 -41.47 -2.38 19.94
CA GLY A 3 -40.21 -2.76 19.29
C GLY A 3 -40.45 -2.79 17.79
N GLN A 4 -39.84 -1.88 17.06
CA GLN A 4 -39.58 -2.08 15.67
C GLN A 4 -38.52 -3.18 15.57
N GLU A 5 -38.95 -4.39 15.29
CA GLU A 5 -38.09 -5.43 14.70
C GLU A 5 -37.55 -4.88 13.38
N THR A 6 -36.29 -4.47 13.36
CA THR A 6 -35.58 -4.25 12.10
C THR A 6 -35.50 -5.60 11.38
N SER A 7 -36.30 -5.76 10.32
CA SER A 7 -36.19 -6.90 9.41
C SER A 7 -34.75 -6.94 8.89
N GLY A 8 -34.05 -8.02 9.20
CA GLY A 8 -32.69 -8.23 8.70
C GLY A 8 -32.65 -8.28 7.17
N PRO A 9 -31.47 -8.19 6.57
CA PRO A 9 -31.32 -8.25 5.11
C PRO A 9 -32.00 -9.51 4.56
N GLY A 10 -32.75 -9.33 3.45
CA GLY A 10 -33.48 -10.43 2.81
C GLY A 10 -32.55 -11.56 2.32
N PRO A 11 -33.08 -12.74 2.03
CA PRO A 11 -32.28 -13.86 1.51
C PRO A 11 -31.58 -13.44 0.22
N GLY A 12 -30.24 -13.70 0.15
CA GLY A 12 -29.39 -13.36 -1.00
C GLY A 12 -28.78 -11.97 -0.97
N TYR A 13 -28.98 -11.16 0.07
CA TYR A 13 -28.33 -9.86 0.22
C TYR A 13 -26.80 -10.01 0.36
N PRO A 14 -25.98 -9.35 -0.48
CA PRO A 14 -24.53 -9.44 -0.43
C PRO A 14 -23.91 -8.32 0.46
N PRO A 15 -23.72 -8.53 1.77
CA PRO A 15 -23.20 -7.50 2.65
C PRO A 15 -21.76 -7.06 2.32
N TYR A 16 -21.00 -7.89 1.64
CA TYR A 16 -19.63 -7.59 1.21
C TYR A 16 -19.58 -6.56 0.07
N TRP A 17 -20.72 -6.22 -0.57
CA TRP A 17 -20.81 -5.11 -1.52
C TRP A 17 -20.93 -3.75 -0.83
N GLU A 18 -21.16 -3.72 0.49
CA GLU A 18 -21.18 -2.47 1.26
C GLU A 18 -19.77 -1.89 1.37
N ALA A 19 -19.64 -0.58 1.15
CA ALA A 19 -18.37 0.13 1.23
C ALA A 19 -18.55 1.59 1.59
N ASP A 20 -17.63 2.12 2.40
CA ASP A 20 -17.44 3.56 2.52
C ASP A 20 -16.52 4.04 1.39
N VAL A 21 -16.85 5.16 0.77
CA VAL A 21 -16.11 5.70 -0.37
C VAL A 21 -15.81 7.17 -0.17
N VAL A 22 -14.71 7.64 -0.75
CA VAL A 22 -14.38 9.07 -0.81
C VAL A 22 -14.89 9.65 -2.12
N LEU A 23 -15.62 10.76 -1.99
CA LEU A 23 -16.15 11.52 -3.11
C LEU A 23 -15.11 12.50 -3.68
N SER A 24 -15.34 13.00 -4.88
CA SER A 24 -14.41 13.92 -5.55
C SER A 24 -14.16 15.25 -4.83
N ASP A 25 -15.06 15.64 -3.92
CA ASP A 25 -14.93 16.81 -3.06
C ASP A 25 -14.19 16.50 -1.72
N GLY A 26 -13.80 15.26 -1.49
CA GLY A 26 -13.12 14.80 -0.27
C GLY A 26 -14.05 14.39 0.88
N GLY A 27 -15.38 14.51 0.72
CA GLY A 27 -16.35 13.95 1.67
C GLY A 27 -16.46 12.43 1.50
N THR A 28 -17.07 11.75 2.47
CA THR A 28 -17.35 10.32 2.41
C THR A 28 -18.82 10.04 2.14
N ALA A 29 -19.14 8.87 1.61
CA ALA A 29 -20.50 8.36 1.49
C ALA A 29 -20.47 6.84 1.71
N HIS A 30 -21.60 6.28 2.17
CA HIS A 30 -21.79 4.85 2.31
C HIS A 30 -22.48 4.30 1.06
N VAL A 31 -21.92 3.27 0.43
CA VAL A 31 -22.47 2.60 -0.75
C VAL A 31 -22.90 1.19 -0.36
N ARG A 32 -24.11 0.80 -0.71
CA ARG A 32 -24.67 -0.54 -0.42
C ARG A 32 -25.73 -0.99 -1.40
N PRO A 33 -26.01 -2.30 -1.50
CA PRO A 33 -27.20 -2.78 -2.18
C PRO A 33 -28.48 -2.24 -1.56
N ILE A 34 -29.52 -2.08 -2.39
CA ILE A 34 -30.85 -1.70 -1.93
C ILE A 34 -31.53 -2.85 -1.19
N ARG A 35 -32.39 -2.50 -0.23
CA ARG A 35 -33.16 -3.45 0.58
C ARG A 35 -34.66 -3.21 0.44
N PRO A 36 -35.52 -4.20 0.71
CA PRO A 36 -36.98 -4.01 0.68
C PRO A 36 -37.48 -2.90 1.63
N ASP A 37 -36.84 -2.69 2.77
CA ASP A 37 -37.14 -1.65 3.75
C ASP A 37 -36.73 -0.24 3.32
N ASP A 38 -36.05 -0.07 2.20
CA ASP A 38 -35.74 1.25 1.61
C ASP A 38 -36.93 1.88 0.85
N ALA A 39 -38.10 1.25 0.78
CA ALA A 39 -39.25 1.74 0.01
C ALA A 39 -39.64 3.20 0.33
N ASP A 40 -39.79 3.53 1.62
CA ASP A 40 -40.17 4.89 2.04
C ASP A 40 -39.02 5.89 1.78
N ARG A 41 -37.78 5.46 1.92
CA ARG A 41 -36.60 6.27 1.64
C ARG A 41 -36.46 6.54 0.13
N LEU A 42 -36.78 5.57 -0.72
CA LEU A 42 -36.81 5.77 -2.17
C LEU A 42 -37.87 6.79 -2.59
N VAL A 43 -39.07 6.78 -1.97
CA VAL A 43 -40.12 7.76 -2.21
C VAL A 43 -39.65 9.17 -1.78
N THR A 44 -39.05 9.26 -0.58
CA THR A 44 -38.49 10.52 -0.07
C THR A 44 -37.40 11.06 -0.99
N PHE A 45 -36.51 10.20 -1.46
CA PHE A 45 -35.45 10.53 -2.41
C PHE A 45 -36.00 11.03 -3.75
N PHE A 46 -37.05 10.36 -4.30
CA PHE A 46 -37.70 10.78 -5.53
C PHE A 46 -38.30 12.20 -5.43
N HIS A 47 -38.89 12.54 -4.30
CA HIS A 47 -39.49 13.87 -4.10
C HIS A 47 -38.49 15.03 -4.03
N ARG A 48 -37.19 14.73 -3.84
CA ARG A 48 -36.11 15.73 -3.86
C ARG A 48 -35.51 15.94 -5.25
N TRP A 49 -35.95 15.17 -6.27
CA TRP A 49 -35.46 15.37 -7.63
C TRP A 49 -36.11 16.57 -8.30
N SER A 50 -35.32 17.32 -9.06
CA SER A 50 -35.91 18.36 -9.93
C SER A 50 -36.72 17.74 -11.07
N ALA A 51 -37.61 18.51 -11.65
CA ALA A 51 -38.38 18.09 -12.83
C ALA A 51 -37.46 17.68 -14.01
N GLU A 52 -36.28 18.30 -14.10
CA GLU A 52 -35.26 17.97 -15.10
C GLU A 52 -34.63 16.59 -14.82
N THR A 53 -34.28 16.29 -13.59
CA THR A 53 -33.75 14.99 -13.17
C THR A 53 -34.79 13.89 -13.40
N VAL A 54 -36.04 14.10 -13.06
CA VAL A 54 -37.14 13.16 -13.37
C VAL A 54 -37.26 12.92 -14.87
N TYR A 55 -37.26 13.99 -15.68
CA TYR A 55 -37.35 13.85 -17.14
C TYR A 55 -36.12 13.13 -17.74
N ARG A 56 -34.92 13.43 -17.28
CA ARG A 56 -33.70 12.76 -17.73
C ARG A 56 -33.69 11.27 -17.39
N ARG A 57 -34.36 10.88 -16.28
CA ARG A 57 -34.38 9.48 -15.83
C ARG A 57 -35.44 8.63 -16.48
N PHE A 58 -36.65 9.20 -16.70
CA PHE A 58 -37.81 8.44 -17.17
C PHE A 58 -38.27 8.81 -18.59
N PHE A 59 -37.62 9.79 -19.21
CA PHE A 59 -37.99 10.37 -20.52
C PHE A 59 -39.42 10.90 -20.60
N THR A 60 -40.09 11.09 -19.44
CA THR A 60 -41.43 11.59 -19.30
C THR A 60 -41.56 12.43 -18.02
N VAL A 61 -42.55 13.29 -17.99
CA VAL A 61 -42.87 14.09 -16.79
C VAL A 61 -43.70 13.23 -15.83
N ARG A 62 -43.25 13.13 -14.58
CA ARG A 62 -43.91 12.38 -13.51
C ARG A 62 -43.85 13.15 -12.21
N SER A 63 -44.91 13.02 -11.39
CA SER A 63 -44.99 13.60 -10.05
C SER A 63 -44.78 12.56 -8.92
N GLU A 64 -44.98 11.26 -9.22
CA GLU A 64 -44.98 10.19 -8.24
C GLU A 64 -44.47 8.89 -8.86
N LEU A 65 -43.91 7.99 -8.03
CA LEU A 65 -43.69 6.58 -8.38
C LEU A 65 -44.94 5.76 -8.02
N THR A 66 -45.31 4.85 -8.88
CA THR A 66 -46.39 3.90 -8.58
C THR A 66 -45.95 2.85 -7.55
N PRO A 67 -46.86 2.30 -6.73
CA PRO A 67 -46.54 1.24 -5.79
C PRO A 67 -45.83 0.04 -6.45
N ALA A 68 -46.22 -0.35 -7.64
CA ALA A 68 -45.59 -1.42 -8.39
C ALA A 68 -44.16 -1.11 -8.83
N GLU A 69 -43.89 0.17 -9.17
CA GLU A 69 -42.52 0.61 -9.49
C GLU A 69 -41.63 0.62 -8.22
N ILE A 70 -42.17 1.12 -7.09
CA ILE A 70 -41.44 1.12 -5.81
C ILE A 70 -41.07 -0.32 -5.44
N GLU A 71 -42.06 -1.23 -5.47
CA GLU A 71 -41.83 -2.66 -5.18
C GLU A 71 -40.79 -3.26 -6.12
N ARG A 72 -40.85 -2.95 -7.42
CA ARG A 72 -39.85 -3.42 -8.39
C ARG A 72 -38.45 -2.86 -8.13
N PHE A 73 -38.31 -1.64 -7.62
CA PHE A 73 -37.01 -1.00 -7.37
C PHE A 73 -36.34 -1.55 -6.12
N VAL A 74 -37.07 -1.85 -5.05
CA VAL A 74 -36.49 -2.32 -3.80
C VAL A 74 -36.37 -3.84 -3.70
N ASN A 75 -37.24 -4.60 -4.40
CA ASN A 75 -37.18 -6.07 -4.43
C ASN A 75 -36.34 -6.54 -5.62
N VAL A 76 -35.05 -6.65 -5.43
CA VAL A 76 -34.09 -7.15 -6.40
C VAL A 76 -33.54 -8.51 -5.95
N ASP A 77 -33.10 -9.35 -6.90
CA ASP A 77 -32.58 -10.67 -6.63
C ASP A 77 -31.07 -10.70 -6.39
N HIS A 78 -30.41 -9.55 -6.54
CA HIS A 78 -28.95 -9.39 -6.47
C HIS A 78 -28.16 -10.28 -7.44
N HIS A 79 -28.80 -10.70 -8.53
CA HIS A 79 -28.21 -11.53 -9.58
C HIS A 79 -28.51 -10.95 -10.96
N ASP A 80 -29.74 -11.09 -11.45
CA ASP A 80 -30.17 -10.56 -12.75
C ASP A 80 -30.67 -9.11 -12.63
N ARG A 81 -31.07 -8.73 -11.43
CA ARG A 81 -31.47 -7.36 -11.07
C ARG A 81 -30.72 -6.91 -9.83
N VAL A 82 -29.88 -5.91 -10.00
CA VAL A 82 -29.08 -5.33 -8.94
C VAL A 82 -29.34 -3.84 -8.88
N ALA A 83 -29.49 -3.33 -7.66
CA ALA A 83 -29.52 -1.90 -7.41
C ALA A 83 -28.58 -1.55 -6.24
N ILE A 84 -27.72 -0.56 -6.46
CA ILE A 84 -26.76 -0.07 -5.49
C ILE A 84 -27.06 1.41 -5.24
N LEU A 85 -27.17 1.79 -3.99
CA LEU A 85 -27.43 3.15 -3.57
C LEU A 85 -26.23 3.76 -2.82
N ALA A 86 -26.18 5.09 -2.79
CA ALA A 86 -25.27 5.84 -1.95
C ALA A 86 -26.03 6.64 -0.90
N GLU A 87 -25.54 6.60 0.34
CA GLU A 87 -26.11 7.29 1.48
C GLU A 87 -25.16 8.35 2.03
N LEU A 88 -25.73 9.45 2.49
CA LEU A 88 -25.04 10.49 3.22
C LEU A 88 -25.93 10.97 4.36
N GLY A 89 -25.44 10.91 5.60
CA GLY A 89 -26.23 11.25 6.79
C GLY A 89 -27.49 10.39 6.97
N GLY A 90 -27.46 9.14 6.53
CA GLY A 90 -28.62 8.26 6.55
C GLY A 90 -29.64 8.49 5.43
N GLU A 91 -29.45 9.50 4.58
CA GLU A 91 -30.31 9.82 3.45
C GLU A 91 -29.79 9.21 2.16
N MET A 92 -30.68 8.62 1.34
CA MET A 92 -30.35 8.16 0.00
C MET A 92 -30.10 9.37 -0.91
N VAL A 93 -28.91 9.47 -1.50
CA VAL A 93 -28.51 10.61 -2.35
C VAL A 93 -28.23 10.21 -3.80
N ALA A 94 -28.06 8.92 -4.07
CA ALA A 94 -27.89 8.42 -5.42
C ALA A 94 -28.28 6.92 -5.50
N LEU A 95 -28.68 6.47 -6.70
CA LEU A 95 -29.08 5.10 -6.98
C LEU A 95 -28.62 4.72 -8.38
N ALA A 96 -28.00 3.55 -8.51
CA ALA A 96 -27.70 2.92 -9.79
C ALA A 96 -28.27 1.49 -9.81
N ARG A 97 -28.72 1.04 -10.97
CA ARG A 97 -29.20 -0.32 -11.14
C ARG A 97 -28.83 -0.90 -12.48
N TYR A 98 -28.76 -2.23 -12.55
CA TYR A 98 -28.84 -2.95 -13.81
C TYR A 98 -29.99 -3.96 -13.81
N ASP A 99 -30.54 -4.20 -14.99
CA ASP A 99 -31.49 -5.28 -15.28
C ASP A 99 -30.87 -6.09 -16.43
N ARG A 100 -30.54 -7.39 -16.21
CA ARG A 100 -29.98 -8.27 -17.24
C ARG A 100 -31.01 -8.51 -18.35
N LEU A 101 -30.53 -8.50 -19.59
CA LEU A 101 -31.38 -8.83 -20.73
C LEU A 101 -31.61 -10.35 -20.83
N PRO A 102 -32.83 -10.81 -21.20
CA PRO A 102 -33.11 -12.25 -21.31
C PRO A 102 -32.11 -12.97 -22.23
N ASP A 103 -31.63 -14.12 -21.79
CA ASP A 103 -30.72 -14.99 -22.56
C ASP A 103 -29.45 -14.29 -23.09
N SER A 104 -28.97 -13.30 -22.34
CA SER A 104 -27.79 -12.47 -22.71
C SER A 104 -26.84 -12.26 -21.55
N ASN A 105 -25.58 -11.97 -21.86
CA ASN A 105 -24.60 -11.46 -20.91
C ASN A 105 -24.58 -9.92 -20.86
N GLU A 106 -25.57 -9.24 -21.43
CA GLU A 106 -25.73 -7.81 -21.40
C GLU A 106 -26.76 -7.38 -20.37
N ALA A 107 -26.59 -6.19 -19.79
CA ALA A 107 -27.53 -5.61 -18.84
C ALA A 107 -27.83 -4.14 -19.16
N GLU A 108 -29.09 -3.76 -19.07
CA GLU A 108 -29.52 -2.36 -19.15
C GLU A 108 -29.21 -1.65 -17.82
N VAL A 109 -28.57 -0.48 -17.87
CA VAL A 109 -28.19 0.28 -16.67
C VAL A 109 -28.90 1.63 -16.58
N ALA A 110 -29.15 2.06 -15.36
CA ALA A 110 -29.77 3.34 -15.12
C ALA A 110 -29.25 3.94 -13.80
N PHE A 111 -29.00 5.28 -13.84
CA PHE A 111 -28.42 6.03 -12.75
C PHE A 111 -29.28 7.25 -12.42
N VAL A 112 -29.26 7.63 -11.17
CA VAL A 112 -29.79 8.91 -10.72
C VAL A 112 -28.99 9.42 -9.53
N VAL A 113 -28.68 10.72 -9.53
CA VAL A 113 -28.04 11.44 -8.42
C VAL A 113 -28.88 12.66 -8.12
N GLU A 114 -29.22 12.86 -6.84
CA GLU A 114 -29.95 14.04 -6.37
C GLU A 114 -29.23 15.32 -6.79
N ASP A 115 -30.02 16.34 -7.20
CA ASP A 115 -29.46 17.57 -7.77
C ASP A 115 -28.44 18.26 -6.87
N ALA A 116 -28.71 18.30 -5.54
CA ALA A 116 -27.78 18.85 -4.55
C ALA A 116 -26.44 18.11 -4.42
N HIS A 117 -26.37 16.89 -4.89
CA HIS A 117 -25.20 16.02 -4.77
C HIS A 117 -24.53 15.70 -6.12
N GLN A 118 -25.01 16.31 -7.22
CA GLN A 118 -24.35 16.18 -8.53
C GLN A 118 -22.98 16.87 -8.53
N GLY A 119 -22.08 16.38 -9.41
CA GLY A 119 -20.71 16.91 -9.51
C GLY A 119 -19.71 16.37 -8.46
N ARG A 120 -20.18 15.62 -7.47
CA ARG A 120 -19.37 15.04 -6.39
C ARG A 120 -18.75 13.66 -6.72
N GLY A 121 -18.93 13.17 -7.94
CA GLY A 121 -18.37 11.88 -8.40
C GLY A 121 -19.19 10.64 -8.08
N LEU A 122 -20.40 10.79 -7.49
CA LEU A 122 -21.29 9.67 -7.13
C LEU A 122 -21.62 8.75 -8.31
N GLY A 123 -21.93 9.31 -9.49
CA GLY A 123 -22.22 8.52 -10.68
C GLY A 123 -21.06 7.61 -11.10
N SER A 124 -19.83 8.09 -10.99
CA SER A 124 -18.62 7.28 -11.30
C SER A 124 -18.37 6.20 -10.25
N VAL A 125 -18.56 6.51 -8.96
CA VAL A 125 -18.47 5.53 -7.87
C VAL A 125 -19.49 4.43 -8.05
N LEU A 126 -20.76 4.80 -8.28
CA LEU A 126 -21.83 3.81 -8.48
C LEU A 126 -21.61 2.96 -9.73
N LEU A 127 -21.06 3.54 -10.81
CA LEU A 127 -20.71 2.76 -12.01
C LEU A 127 -19.62 1.71 -11.70
N GLU A 128 -18.59 2.08 -10.96
CA GLU A 128 -17.51 1.18 -10.56
C GLU A 128 -18.04 0.01 -9.70
N HIS A 129 -18.88 0.31 -8.69
CA HIS A 129 -19.51 -0.70 -7.84
C HIS A 129 -20.52 -1.58 -8.60
N LEU A 130 -21.33 -0.98 -9.46
CA LEU A 130 -22.30 -1.73 -10.25
C LEU A 130 -21.63 -2.65 -11.29
N ALA A 131 -20.54 -2.17 -11.92
CA ALA A 131 -19.75 -2.99 -12.85
C ALA A 131 -19.04 -4.15 -12.13
N ALA A 132 -18.54 -3.93 -10.92
CA ALA A 132 -17.97 -4.99 -10.09
C ALA A 132 -19.01 -6.06 -9.76
N ALA A 133 -20.19 -5.65 -9.27
CA ALA A 133 -21.30 -6.58 -9.02
C ALA A 133 -21.74 -7.35 -10.28
N ALA A 134 -21.82 -6.66 -11.41
CA ALA A 134 -22.22 -7.24 -12.68
C ALA A 134 -21.22 -8.30 -13.20
N ARG A 135 -19.91 -8.01 -13.12
CA ARG A 135 -18.86 -9.01 -13.47
C ARG A 135 -18.95 -10.26 -12.62
N GLU A 136 -19.11 -10.10 -11.31
CA GLU A 136 -19.28 -11.22 -10.38
C GLU A 136 -20.47 -12.12 -10.75
N ARG A 137 -21.52 -11.51 -11.33
CA ARG A 137 -22.72 -12.22 -11.79
C ARG A 137 -22.67 -12.66 -13.26
N GLY A 138 -21.50 -12.53 -13.91
CA GLY A 138 -21.30 -12.98 -15.30
C GLY A 138 -21.95 -12.07 -16.37
N VAL A 139 -22.17 -10.78 -16.05
CA VAL A 139 -22.53 -9.77 -17.04
C VAL A 139 -21.27 -9.24 -17.70
N GLY A 140 -21.21 -9.25 -19.02
CA GLY A 140 -20.03 -8.84 -19.79
C GLY A 140 -20.11 -7.42 -20.35
N SER A 141 -21.31 -6.86 -20.55
CA SER A 141 -21.47 -5.51 -21.08
C SER A 141 -22.68 -4.78 -20.53
N PHE A 142 -22.58 -3.46 -20.50
CA PHE A 142 -23.66 -2.56 -20.12
C PHE A 142 -24.24 -1.83 -21.31
N LEU A 143 -25.57 -1.66 -21.28
CA LEU A 143 -26.34 -0.86 -22.21
C LEU A 143 -27.02 0.30 -21.46
N ALA A 144 -26.79 1.53 -21.88
CA ALA A 144 -27.40 2.72 -21.27
C ALA A 144 -28.11 3.55 -22.34
N GLU A 145 -29.35 3.96 -22.06
CA GLU A 145 -30.07 4.93 -22.87
C GLU A 145 -30.03 6.31 -22.20
N VAL A 146 -29.55 7.31 -22.94
CA VAL A 146 -29.32 8.66 -22.41
C VAL A 146 -29.86 9.71 -23.37
N LEU A 147 -30.52 10.74 -22.86
CA LEU A 147 -30.93 11.89 -23.70
C LEU A 147 -29.69 12.60 -24.29
N PRO A 148 -29.71 13.01 -25.56
CA PRO A 148 -28.57 13.66 -26.21
C PRO A 148 -28.06 14.93 -25.50
N GLY A 149 -28.94 15.61 -24.75
CA GLY A 149 -28.60 16.78 -23.93
C GLY A 149 -27.94 16.47 -22.59
N ASN A 150 -27.96 15.21 -22.13
CA ASN A 150 -27.40 14.82 -20.83
C ASN A 150 -25.89 14.47 -20.97
N ARG A 151 -25.09 15.50 -21.23
CA ARG A 151 -23.63 15.36 -21.40
C ARG A 151 -22.93 14.83 -20.16
N GLN A 152 -23.46 15.13 -18.97
CA GLN A 152 -22.88 14.65 -17.70
C GLN A 152 -22.93 13.12 -17.61
N MET A 153 -24.07 12.52 -17.94
CA MET A 153 -24.21 11.06 -17.88
C MET A 153 -23.39 10.36 -18.96
N VAL A 154 -23.37 10.92 -20.18
CA VAL A 154 -22.47 10.42 -21.25
C VAL A 154 -21.01 10.48 -20.78
N GLY A 155 -20.61 11.56 -20.09
CA GLY A 155 -19.28 11.71 -19.51
C GLY A 155 -18.96 10.63 -18.47
N VAL A 156 -19.89 10.27 -17.59
CA VAL A 156 -19.68 9.19 -16.59
C VAL A 156 -19.25 7.89 -17.26
N PHE A 157 -19.93 7.50 -18.35
CA PHE A 157 -19.63 6.26 -19.06
C PHE A 157 -18.35 6.34 -19.91
N THR A 158 -18.13 7.44 -20.63
CA THR A 158 -16.97 7.59 -21.51
C THR A 158 -15.68 7.84 -20.76
N ASP A 159 -15.77 8.56 -19.64
CA ASP A 159 -14.61 8.91 -18.81
C ASP A 159 -14.25 7.80 -17.80
N ALA A 160 -14.99 6.68 -17.79
CA ALA A 160 -14.69 5.52 -16.95
C ALA A 160 -13.56 4.63 -17.50
N GLY A 161 -13.05 4.95 -18.70
CA GLY A 161 -12.00 4.18 -19.36
C GLY A 161 -12.52 2.97 -20.15
N TYR A 162 -13.84 2.81 -20.28
CA TYR A 162 -14.42 1.78 -21.14
C TYR A 162 -14.57 2.27 -22.59
N VAL A 163 -14.45 1.36 -23.54
CA VAL A 163 -14.64 1.67 -24.98
C VAL A 163 -16.13 1.60 -25.29
N ALA A 164 -16.80 2.77 -25.28
CA ALA A 164 -18.23 2.85 -25.54
C ALA A 164 -18.56 2.99 -27.02
N ARG A 165 -19.46 2.16 -27.53
CA ARG A 165 -20.12 2.33 -28.84
C ARG A 165 -21.34 3.20 -28.68
N ARG A 166 -21.56 4.14 -29.62
CA ARG A 166 -22.68 5.09 -29.56
C ARG A 166 -23.57 4.91 -30.78
N GLU A 167 -24.85 4.70 -30.54
CA GLU A 167 -25.87 4.66 -31.56
C GLU A 167 -26.92 5.73 -31.26
N TYR A 168 -27.40 6.40 -32.33
CA TYR A 168 -28.42 7.44 -32.23
C TYR A 168 -29.71 6.89 -32.83
N GLY A 169 -30.79 6.85 -32.08
CA GLY A 169 -32.08 6.41 -32.53
C GLY A 169 -33.20 6.88 -31.59
N ASP A 170 -34.42 7.05 -32.11
CA ASP A 170 -35.63 7.32 -31.34
C ASP A 170 -35.53 8.51 -30.34
N GLY A 171 -34.65 9.49 -30.63
CA GLY A 171 -34.45 10.65 -29.76
C GLY A 171 -33.55 10.41 -28.54
N VAL A 172 -32.89 9.26 -28.43
CA VAL A 172 -31.93 8.88 -27.38
C VAL A 172 -30.58 8.50 -27.98
N VAL A 173 -29.55 8.55 -27.16
CA VAL A 173 -28.21 8.01 -27.40
C VAL A 173 -28.10 6.69 -26.65
N ARG A 174 -27.97 5.61 -27.39
CA ARG A 174 -27.70 4.28 -26.83
C ARG A 174 -26.18 4.09 -26.73
N LEU A 175 -25.71 3.82 -25.52
CA LEU A 175 -24.31 3.53 -25.21
C LEU A 175 -24.18 2.06 -24.84
N SER A 176 -23.36 1.30 -25.58
CA SER A 176 -23.01 -0.07 -25.23
C SER A 176 -21.50 -0.15 -24.98
N PHE A 177 -21.09 -0.75 -23.88
CA PHE A 177 -19.68 -0.91 -23.54
C PHE A 177 -19.42 -2.18 -22.72
N PRO A 178 -18.34 -2.91 -23.06
CA PRO A 178 -17.89 -4.03 -22.25
C PRO A 178 -17.40 -3.50 -20.90
N ILE A 179 -17.70 -4.23 -19.83
CA ILE A 179 -17.31 -3.90 -18.45
C ILE A 179 -16.11 -4.71 -17.95
N GLU A 180 -15.44 -5.45 -18.85
CA GLU A 180 -14.19 -6.10 -18.52
C GLU A 180 -13.15 -5.10 -18.02
N ARG A 181 -12.32 -5.54 -17.09
CA ARG A 181 -11.22 -4.72 -16.56
C ARG A 181 -10.17 -4.56 -17.65
N THR A 182 -9.82 -3.32 -17.92
CA THR A 182 -8.72 -2.95 -18.81
C THR A 182 -7.73 -2.10 -18.05
N GLU A 183 -6.46 -2.08 -18.45
CA GLU A 183 -5.46 -1.20 -17.85
C GLU A 183 -5.93 0.26 -17.83
N LEU A 184 -6.64 0.70 -18.87
CA LEU A 184 -7.18 2.06 -18.95
C LEU A 184 -8.27 2.30 -17.89
N SER A 185 -9.24 1.40 -17.75
CA SER A 185 -10.33 1.55 -16.76
C SER A 185 -9.79 1.52 -15.33
N GLU A 186 -8.83 0.65 -15.03
CA GLU A 186 -8.15 0.61 -13.74
C GLU A 186 -7.32 1.86 -13.47
N SER A 187 -6.58 2.35 -14.45
CA SER A 187 -5.79 3.58 -14.33
C SER A 187 -6.67 4.80 -14.04
N VAL A 188 -7.82 4.89 -14.72
CA VAL A 188 -8.81 5.96 -14.49
C VAL A 188 -9.41 5.88 -13.09
N MET A 189 -9.84 4.68 -12.66
CA MET A 189 -10.39 4.45 -11.32
C MET A 189 -9.36 4.83 -10.23
N ARG A 190 -8.13 4.33 -10.35
CA ARG A 190 -7.03 4.64 -9.42
C ARG A 190 -6.67 6.13 -9.39
N SER A 191 -6.72 6.81 -10.52
CA SER A 191 -6.48 8.25 -10.60
C SER A 191 -7.59 9.09 -9.94
N ARG A 192 -8.85 8.62 -10.01
CA ARG A 192 -9.97 9.24 -9.31
C ARG A 192 -9.90 9.00 -7.79
N GLU A 193 -9.60 7.76 -7.38
CA GLU A 193 -9.37 7.38 -5.99
C GLU A 193 -8.28 8.27 -5.38
N HIS A 194 -7.11 8.33 -6.02
CA HIS A 194 -6.00 9.13 -5.57
C HIS A 194 -6.37 10.60 -5.33
N ARG A 195 -7.04 11.25 -6.30
CA ARG A 195 -7.45 12.65 -6.16
C ARG A 195 -8.49 12.86 -5.07
N ALA A 196 -9.42 11.92 -4.91
CA ALA A 196 -10.46 11.99 -3.89
C ALA A 196 -9.85 11.84 -2.49
N GLU A 197 -9.01 10.84 -2.28
CA GLU A 197 -8.35 10.57 -1.00
C GLU A 197 -7.39 11.72 -0.62
N ALA A 198 -6.58 12.23 -1.56
CA ALA A 198 -5.72 13.38 -1.30
C ALA A 198 -6.54 14.60 -0.80
N ARG A 199 -7.64 14.93 -1.48
CA ARG A 199 -8.54 16.03 -1.06
C ARG A 199 -9.20 15.78 0.28
N SER A 200 -9.53 14.53 0.60
CA SER A 200 -10.18 14.22 1.88
C SER A 200 -9.25 14.49 3.07
N VAL A 201 -7.95 14.23 2.91
CA VAL A 201 -6.94 14.53 3.93
C VAL A 201 -6.56 16.01 3.94
N GLU A 202 -6.47 16.65 2.78
CA GLU A 202 -6.24 18.09 2.67
C GLU A 202 -7.24 18.89 3.49
N ARG A 203 -8.53 18.51 3.48
CA ARG A 203 -9.59 19.15 4.29
C ARG A 203 -9.33 19.11 5.80
N LEU A 204 -8.55 18.13 6.29
CA LEU A 204 -8.16 18.03 7.71
C LEU A 204 -6.97 18.93 8.05
N LEU A 205 -6.08 19.18 7.07
CA LEU A 205 -4.84 19.89 7.27
C LEU A 205 -4.91 21.36 6.84
N VAL A 206 -5.96 21.76 6.11
CA VAL A 206 -6.20 23.12 5.61
C VAL A 206 -7.60 23.60 6.01
N PRO A 207 -7.96 23.57 7.32
CA PRO A 207 -9.25 24.06 7.78
C PRO A 207 -9.24 25.59 7.83
N HIS A 208 -10.41 26.21 7.57
CA HIS A 208 -10.64 27.64 7.78
C HIS A 208 -11.20 27.94 9.18
N SER A 209 -11.69 26.91 9.87
CA SER A 209 -12.23 27.01 11.22
C SER A 209 -12.00 25.73 12.01
N VAL A 210 -11.68 25.89 13.29
CA VAL A 210 -11.38 24.78 14.21
C VAL A 210 -12.20 24.92 15.50
N ALA A 211 -12.91 23.86 15.89
CA ALA A 211 -13.57 23.80 17.20
C ALA A 211 -12.83 22.83 18.13
N VAL A 212 -12.50 23.29 19.34
CA VAL A 212 -11.92 22.45 20.41
C VAL A 212 -13.03 21.99 21.33
N ILE A 213 -13.45 20.73 21.19
CA ILE A 213 -14.54 20.12 21.97
C ILE A 213 -13.93 19.42 23.19
N GLY A 214 -14.34 19.86 24.39
CA GLY A 214 -13.69 19.50 25.65
C GLY A 214 -12.64 20.52 26.06
N ALA A 215 -12.66 21.75 25.51
CA ALA A 215 -11.85 22.85 25.98
C ALA A 215 -12.11 23.08 27.50
N SER A 216 -11.06 23.37 28.27
CA SER A 216 -11.16 23.46 29.72
C SER A 216 -10.58 24.77 30.28
N ARG A 217 -11.15 25.24 31.42
CA ARG A 217 -10.56 26.34 32.17
C ARG A 217 -9.31 25.94 32.92
N GLU A 218 -9.16 24.63 33.21
CA GLU A 218 -8.02 24.08 33.93
C GLU A 218 -6.77 24.10 33.05
N GLN A 219 -5.75 24.83 33.52
CA GLN A 219 -4.46 24.87 32.85
C GLN A 219 -3.79 23.51 32.87
N GLY A 220 -3.20 23.09 31.74
CA GLY A 220 -2.53 21.80 31.60
C GLY A 220 -3.46 20.64 31.25
N SER A 221 -4.77 20.83 31.24
CA SER A 221 -5.71 19.83 30.68
C SER A 221 -5.54 19.67 29.17
N ILE A 222 -5.87 18.51 28.62
CA ILE A 222 -5.73 18.19 27.20
C ILE A 222 -6.45 19.21 26.32
N GLY A 223 -7.73 19.46 26.57
CA GLY A 223 -8.51 20.42 25.78
C GLY A 223 -8.03 21.88 25.91
N ARG A 224 -7.45 22.25 27.07
CA ARG A 224 -6.84 23.57 27.24
C ARG A 224 -5.55 23.69 26.42
N ARG A 225 -4.72 22.68 26.42
CA ARG A 225 -3.46 22.68 25.64
C ARG A 225 -3.71 22.75 24.15
N LEU A 226 -4.70 22.02 23.62
CA LEU A 226 -5.08 22.13 22.22
C LEU A 226 -5.52 23.55 21.84
N LEU A 227 -6.34 24.19 22.69
CA LEU A 227 -6.78 25.56 22.45
C LEU A 227 -5.59 26.53 22.50
N ASP A 228 -4.75 26.43 23.53
CA ASP A 228 -3.57 27.28 23.70
C ASP A 228 -2.60 27.12 22.50
N ASN A 229 -2.37 25.90 22.00
CA ASN A 229 -1.47 25.65 20.88
C ASN A 229 -1.98 26.26 19.56
N LEU A 230 -3.29 26.25 19.31
CA LEU A 230 -3.87 26.94 18.16
C LEU A 230 -3.68 28.46 18.26
N LEU A 231 -3.92 29.04 19.44
CA LEU A 231 -3.81 30.49 19.68
C LEU A 231 -2.35 30.97 19.69
N ILE A 232 -1.44 30.24 20.34
CA ILE A 232 0.00 30.54 20.37
C ILE A 232 0.61 30.35 18.96
N GLY A 233 0.16 29.33 18.23
CA GLY A 233 0.55 29.08 16.85
C GLY A 233 0.05 30.11 15.85
N ASP A 234 -0.79 31.06 16.29
CA ASP A 234 -1.40 32.09 15.44
C ASP A 234 -2.13 31.48 14.23
N PHE A 235 -2.97 30.47 14.49
CA PHE A 235 -3.74 29.81 13.44
C PHE A 235 -4.51 30.85 12.62
N ALA A 236 -4.46 30.75 11.30
CA ALA A 236 -5.00 31.80 10.41
C ALA A 236 -6.53 31.81 10.32
N GLY A 237 -7.21 30.75 10.78
CA GLY A 237 -8.65 30.61 10.74
C GLY A 237 -9.36 30.93 12.05
N GLU A 238 -10.66 30.68 12.07
CA GLU A 238 -11.52 30.87 13.26
C GLU A 238 -11.30 29.74 14.28
N VAL A 239 -11.18 30.10 15.57
CA VAL A 239 -11.04 29.15 16.68
C VAL A 239 -12.23 29.25 17.62
N TYR A 240 -12.89 28.13 17.86
CA TYR A 240 -14.06 28.03 18.74
C TYR A 240 -13.77 27.09 19.92
N ALA A 241 -14.01 27.58 21.15
CA ALA A 241 -13.97 26.73 22.32
C ALA A 241 -15.36 26.12 22.57
N VAL A 242 -15.42 24.80 22.81
CA VAL A 242 -16.67 24.10 23.13
C VAL A 242 -16.52 23.34 24.45
N ASN A 243 -17.40 23.65 25.41
CA ASN A 243 -17.46 23.01 26.73
C ASN A 243 -18.90 22.98 27.26
N ALA A 244 -19.36 21.83 27.73
CA ALA A 244 -20.75 21.65 28.19
C ALA A 244 -21.18 22.66 29.29
N ALA A 245 -20.23 23.20 30.07
CA ALA A 245 -20.53 24.24 31.06
C ALA A 245 -20.68 25.65 30.45
N GLY A 246 -20.28 25.86 29.20
CA GLY A 246 -20.27 27.15 28.53
C GLY A 246 -19.40 28.21 29.21
N GLY A 247 -19.62 29.49 28.91
CA GLY A 247 -18.92 30.63 29.53
C GLY A 247 -17.69 31.09 28.77
N GLU A 248 -16.56 31.31 29.46
CA GLU A 248 -15.31 31.82 28.86
C GLU A 248 -14.12 30.91 29.20
N ILE A 249 -13.27 30.61 28.21
CA ILE A 249 -12.06 29.81 28.35
C ILE A 249 -10.95 30.51 27.57
N GLY A 250 -9.84 30.86 28.24
CA GLY A 250 -8.67 31.50 27.61
C GLY A 250 -8.98 32.85 26.94
N GLY A 251 -9.99 33.59 27.40
CA GLY A 251 -10.41 34.83 26.77
C GLY A 251 -11.39 34.67 25.58
N HIS A 252 -11.77 33.42 25.27
CA HIS A 252 -12.72 33.07 24.19
C HIS A 252 -14.07 32.59 24.75
N THR A 253 -15.15 32.94 24.05
CA THR A 253 -16.50 32.42 24.35
C THR A 253 -16.50 30.91 24.18
N ALA A 254 -16.94 30.18 25.22
CA ALA A 254 -17.13 28.73 25.16
C ALA A 254 -18.58 28.38 24.91
N TYR A 255 -18.87 27.72 23.82
CA TYR A 255 -20.18 27.22 23.43
C TYR A 255 -20.48 25.90 24.14
N ARG A 256 -21.76 25.59 24.40
CA ARG A 256 -22.12 24.35 25.12
C ARG A 256 -22.05 23.12 24.23
N SER A 257 -22.39 23.26 22.96
CA SER A 257 -22.27 22.25 21.91
C SER A 257 -21.62 22.86 20.66
N VAL A 258 -21.02 22.05 19.81
CA VAL A 258 -20.53 22.50 18.50
C VAL A 258 -21.69 23.02 17.64
N CYS A 259 -22.93 22.54 17.86
CA CYS A 259 -24.14 23.04 17.20
C CYS A 259 -24.47 24.50 17.53
N ASP A 260 -24.02 25.01 18.68
CA ASP A 260 -24.24 26.38 19.12
C ASP A 260 -23.23 27.38 18.51
N VAL A 261 -22.18 26.90 17.88
CA VAL A 261 -21.18 27.75 17.23
C VAL A 261 -21.78 28.51 16.08
N PRO A 262 -21.62 29.86 16.01
CA PRO A 262 -22.32 30.67 15.02
C PRO A 262 -21.83 30.51 13.58
N GLY A 263 -20.53 30.18 13.40
CA GLY A 263 -19.91 29.97 12.08
C GLY A 263 -19.85 28.49 11.68
N ASP A 264 -19.38 28.24 10.46
CA ASP A 264 -19.05 26.88 10.03
C ASP A 264 -17.88 26.32 10.81
N VAL A 265 -17.80 25.01 10.94
CA VAL A 265 -16.69 24.32 11.58
C VAL A 265 -16.13 23.27 10.61
N ASP A 266 -14.89 23.50 10.14
CA ASP A 266 -14.25 22.57 9.23
C ASP A 266 -13.63 21.38 9.97
N LEU A 267 -12.94 21.65 11.08
CA LEU A 267 -12.23 20.63 11.86
C LEU A 267 -12.63 20.67 13.34
N ALA A 268 -12.98 19.53 13.91
CA ALA A 268 -13.22 19.42 15.34
C ALA A 268 -12.11 18.61 16.04
N LEU A 269 -11.48 19.22 17.04
CA LEU A 269 -10.51 18.58 17.93
C LEU A 269 -11.26 18.05 19.15
N VAL A 270 -11.35 16.72 19.30
CA VAL A 270 -12.14 16.08 20.33
C VAL A 270 -11.25 15.62 21.49
N ALA A 271 -11.46 16.23 22.67
CA ALA A 271 -10.73 15.98 23.90
C ALA A 271 -11.69 15.65 25.07
N THR A 272 -12.74 14.90 24.80
CA THR A 272 -13.74 14.46 25.77
C THR A 272 -13.53 12.99 26.15
N PRO A 273 -14.06 12.50 27.28
CA PRO A 273 -13.97 11.07 27.64
C PRO A 273 -14.54 10.17 26.53
N ALA A 274 -13.93 9.01 26.28
CA ALA A 274 -14.31 8.09 25.18
C ALA A 274 -15.82 7.76 25.15
N ALA A 275 -16.43 7.59 26.30
CA ALA A 275 -17.86 7.28 26.41
C ALA A 275 -18.80 8.37 25.84
N THR A 276 -18.31 9.60 25.68
CA THR A 276 -19.11 10.74 25.15
C THR A 276 -18.74 11.09 23.71
N VAL A 277 -17.71 10.43 23.16
CA VAL A 277 -17.21 10.79 21.81
C VAL A 277 -18.25 10.51 20.73
N LEU A 278 -19.03 9.44 20.85
CA LEU A 278 -20.07 9.14 19.86
C LEU A 278 -21.11 10.26 19.77
N ASP A 279 -21.63 10.75 20.89
CA ASP A 279 -22.57 11.86 20.95
C ASP A 279 -21.96 13.14 20.33
N VAL A 280 -20.67 13.38 20.60
CA VAL A 280 -19.93 14.51 20.00
C VAL A 280 -19.84 14.37 18.49
N VAL A 281 -19.59 13.17 17.96
CA VAL A 281 -19.52 12.92 16.51
C VAL A 281 -20.89 13.16 15.86
N GLU A 282 -21.98 12.77 16.51
CA GLU A 282 -23.36 13.05 16.05
C GLU A 282 -23.66 14.56 16.05
N ASP A 283 -23.20 15.30 17.08
CA ASP A 283 -23.30 16.77 17.11
C ASP A 283 -22.49 17.41 15.96
N CYS A 284 -21.28 16.91 15.71
CA CYS A 284 -20.44 17.35 14.60
C CYS A 284 -21.10 17.06 13.24
N ALA A 285 -21.75 15.90 13.09
CA ALA A 285 -22.51 15.55 11.88
C ALA A 285 -23.65 16.54 11.64
N ARG A 286 -24.44 16.85 12.68
CA ARG A 286 -25.52 17.85 12.58
C ARG A 286 -25.03 19.26 12.27
N LYS A 287 -23.82 19.59 12.72
CA LYS A 287 -23.17 20.88 12.43
C LYS A 287 -22.60 20.95 11.02
N GLY A 288 -22.36 19.81 10.37
CA GLY A 288 -21.72 19.73 9.05
C GLY A 288 -20.20 19.85 9.11
N VAL A 289 -19.57 19.39 10.21
CA VAL A 289 -18.11 19.31 10.36
C VAL A 289 -17.53 18.40 9.28
N LYS A 290 -16.37 18.77 8.72
CA LYS A 290 -15.75 18.02 7.61
C LYS A 290 -14.74 16.98 8.08
N GLY A 291 -14.15 17.16 9.27
CA GLY A 291 -13.15 16.26 9.80
C GLY A 291 -12.97 16.33 11.31
N LEU A 292 -12.45 15.24 11.86
CA LEU A 292 -12.26 15.05 13.29
C LEU A 292 -10.82 14.69 13.61
N VAL A 293 -10.26 15.26 14.65
CA VAL A 293 -9.02 14.81 15.31
C VAL A 293 -9.38 14.40 16.73
N ILE A 294 -9.35 13.09 17.01
CA ILE A 294 -9.76 12.55 18.32
C ILE A 294 -8.50 12.21 19.11
N VAL A 295 -8.14 13.08 20.07
CA VAL A 295 -6.99 12.86 20.95
C VAL A 295 -7.31 11.96 22.14
N SER A 296 -8.60 11.79 22.45
CA SER A 296 -9.08 10.95 23.55
C SER A 296 -8.61 9.50 23.40
N SER A 297 -8.20 8.90 24.51
CA SER A 297 -7.92 7.45 24.67
C SER A 297 -9.14 6.72 25.25
N GLY A 298 -9.10 5.38 25.30
CA GLY A 298 -10.17 4.53 25.78
C GLY A 298 -10.89 3.76 24.66
N PHE A 299 -10.20 3.50 23.56
CA PHE A 299 -10.71 2.83 22.37
C PHE A 299 -10.02 1.46 22.15
N ALA A 300 -9.63 1.13 20.94
CA ALA A 300 -9.09 -0.20 20.60
C ALA A 300 -7.92 -0.66 21.50
N GLU A 301 -7.14 0.26 22.05
CA GLU A 301 -6.05 -0.02 22.98
C GLU A 301 -6.51 -0.58 24.33
N THR A 302 -7.80 -0.47 24.65
CA THR A 302 -8.38 -1.02 25.89
C THR A 302 -9.00 -2.41 25.71
N GLY A 303 -9.04 -2.93 24.48
CA GLY A 303 -9.59 -4.26 24.17
C GLY A 303 -10.86 -4.25 23.32
N ALA A 304 -11.62 -5.34 23.35
CA ALA A 304 -12.72 -5.59 22.42
C ALA A 304 -13.86 -4.54 22.49
N GLU A 305 -14.24 -4.10 23.71
CA GLU A 305 -15.27 -3.08 23.89
C GLU A 305 -14.84 -1.73 23.32
N GLY A 306 -13.59 -1.32 23.58
CA GLY A 306 -13.02 -0.11 23.01
C GLY A 306 -12.90 -0.17 21.50
N LEU A 307 -12.54 -1.34 20.94
CA LEU A 307 -12.52 -1.55 19.50
C LEU A 307 -13.92 -1.44 18.87
N ALA A 308 -14.95 -1.96 19.54
CA ALA A 308 -16.33 -1.84 19.06
C ALA A 308 -16.78 -0.37 19.04
N LEU A 309 -16.48 0.39 20.12
CA LEU A 309 -16.76 1.83 20.17
C LEU A 309 -16.02 2.59 19.07
N GLN A 310 -14.73 2.28 18.86
CA GLN A 310 -13.94 2.89 17.78
C GLN A 310 -14.57 2.67 16.41
N ARG A 311 -14.98 1.44 16.12
CA ARG A 311 -15.66 1.12 14.84
C ARG A 311 -16.96 1.90 14.67
N GLN A 312 -17.76 2.03 15.74
CA GLN A 312 -18.99 2.78 15.70
C GLN A 312 -18.75 4.28 15.45
N VAL A 313 -17.78 4.88 16.12
CA VAL A 313 -17.37 6.29 15.94
C VAL A 313 -16.94 6.55 14.49
N VAL A 314 -16.10 5.67 13.93
CA VAL A 314 -15.63 5.82 12.53
C VAL A 314 -16.76 5.63 11.53
N ALA A 315 -17.61 4.62 11.73
CA ALA A 315 -18.77 4.39 10.86
C ALA A 315 -19.72 5.58 10.85
N THR A 316 -20.03 6.15 12.04
CA THR A 316 -20.87 7.34 12.17
C THR A 316 -20.23 8.55 11.48
N ALA A 317 -18.94 8.77 11.65
CA ALA A 317 -18.21 9.85 11.00
C ALA A 317 -18.25 9.72 9.46
N ARG A 318 -17.88 8.56 8.94
CA ARG A 318 -17.85 8.28 7.49
C ARG A 318 -19.23 8.39 6.85
N ALA A 319 -20.27 7.86 7.51
CA ALA A 319 -21.65 7.97 7.05
C ALA A 319 -22.13 9.43 6.92
N ASN A 320 -21.52 10.36 7.65
CA ASN A 320 -21.86 11.78 7.64
C ASN A 320 -20.84 12.66 6.88
N GLY A 321 -19.98 12.07 6.05
CA GLY A 321 -19.04 12.81 5.20
C GLY A 321 -17.77 13.27 5.91
N MET A 322 -17.48 12.80 7.12
CA MET A 322 -16.33 13.18 7.93
C MET A 322 -15.21 12.13 7.87
N ARG A 323 -13.95 12.58 7.89
CA ARG A 323 -12.76 11.74 8.10
C ARG A 323 -12.26 11.90 9.54
N VAL A 324 -11.57 10.87 10.04
CA VAL A 324 -11.11 10.82 11.44
C VAL A 324 -9.60 10.59 11.49
N VAL A 325 -8.85 11.46 12.18
CA VAL A 325 -7.49 11.22 12.65
C VAL A 325 -7.54 10.75 14.10
N GLY A 326 -6.91 9.64 14.40
CA GLY A 326 -6.98 9.03 15.74
C GLY A 326 -7.89 7.80 15.77
N PRO A 327 -8.53 7.50 16.90
CA PRO A 327 -8.38 8.12 18.24
C PRO A 327 -7.02 7.86 18.89
N ASN A 328 -6.84 8.37 20.12
CA ASN A 328 -5.60 8.18 20.89
C ASN A 328 -4.34 8.73 20.15
N CYS A 329 -4.45 9.89 19.52
CA CYS A 329 -3.43 10.51 18.72
C CYS A 329 -2.82 11.75 19.39
N LEU A 330 -1.67 12.21 18.90
CA LEU A 330 -1.09 13.48 19.30
C LEU A 330 -1.77 14.66 18.60
N GLY A 331 -2.23 14.47 17.37
CA GLY A 331 -2.86 15.48 16.55
C GLY A 331 -2.16 15.75 15.22
N VAL A 332 -2.44 16.92 14.62
CA VAL A 332 -1.95 17.30 13.30
C VAL A 332 -1.31 18.69 13.32
N ILE A 333 -0.30 18.91 12.46
CA ILE A 333 0.34 20.20 12.22
C ILE A 333 0.38 20.49 10.73
N ASN A 334 0.16 21.74 10.35
CA ASN A 334 0.50 22.30 9.05
C ASN A 334 1.23 23.63 9.27
N THR A 335 2.47 23.70 8.82
CA THR A 335 3.35 24.86 9.03
C THR A 335 3.26 25.90 7.93
N ASP A 336 2.36 25.73 6.96
CA ASP A 336 2.17 26.74 5.91
C ASP A 336 1.81 28.10 6.53
N PRO A 337 2.48 29.19 6.14
CA PRO A 337 2.26 30.53 6.71
C PRO A 337 0.85 31.06 6.54
N GLU A 338 0.09 30.55 5.57
CA GLU A 338 -1.31 30.94 5.36
C GLU A 338 -2.27 30.13 6.24
N ILE A 339 -1.79 29.05 6.88
CA ILE A 339 -2.61 28.15 7.70
C ILE A 339 -2.17 28.16 9.15
N ARG A 340 -0.91 27.89 9.46
CA ARG A 340 -0.30 27.83 10.80
C ARG A 340 -1.07 26.96 11.81
N LEU A 341 -1.50 25.78 11.36
CA LEU A 341 -2.26 24.85 12.18
C LEU A 341 -1.34 24.08 13.13
N ASN A 342 -1.50 24.28 14.43
CA ASN A 342 -0.94 23.40 15.46
C ASN A 342 -2.07 22.80 16.30
N ALA A 343 -2.69 21.75 15.77
CA ALA A 343 -3.76 20.99 16.41
C ALA A 343 -3.20 19.74 17.13
N THR A 344 -2.14 19.94 17.94
CA THR A 344 -1.46 18.86 18.69
C THR A 344 -1.34 19.17 20.18
N LEU A 345 -0.93 18.14 20.94
CA LEU A 345 -0.56 18.25 22.35
C LEU A 345 0.93 18.58 22.54
N ALA A 346 1.70 18.77 21.46
CA ALA A 346 3.12 19.04 21.54
C ALA A 346 3.39 20.43 22.20
N PRO A 347 4.45 20.55 23.01
CA PRO A 347 4.76 21.80 23.69
C PRO A 347 5.27 22.90 22.75
N ALA A 348 5.81 22.53 21.59
CA ALA A 348 6.31 23.44 20.58
C ALA A 348 5.88 23.01 19.18
N SER A 349 5.78 23.95 18.25
CA SER A 349 5.55 23.70 16.83
C SER A 349 6.89 23.66 16.11
N PRO A 350 7.14 22.68 15.23
CA PRO A 350 8.35 22.65 14.42
C PRO A 350 8.39 23.83 13.47
N GLY A 351 9.61 24.26 13.11
CA GLY A 351 9.81 25.26 12.07
C GLY A 351 9.26 24.81 10.72
N ARG A 352 8.97 25.79 9.85
CA ARG A 352 8.58 25.50 8.47
C ARG A 352 9.70 24.78 7.73
N GLY A 353 9.34 23.74 6.98
CA GLY A 353 10.24 22.96 6.14
C GLY A 353 9.51 22.25 5.03
N ARG A 354 10.16 21.28 4.39
CA ARG A 354 9.67 20.56 3.23
C ARG A 354 9.51 19.04 3.48
N VAL A 355 9.37 18.67 4.75
CA VAL A 355 9.26 17.28 5.17
C VAL A 355 7.86 17.00 5.69
N GLY A 356 7.17 16.02 5.09
CA GLY A 356 5.92 15.48 5.59
C GLY A 356 6.19 14.30 6.53
N PHE A 357 5.58 14.26 7.70
CA PHE A 357 5.80 13.20 8.67
C PHE A 357 4.49 12.55 9.15
N PHE A 358 4.42 11.24 9.02
CA PHE A 358 3.34 10.42 9.55
C PHE A 358 3.85 9.44 10.60
N CYS A 359 3.15 9.35 11.74
CA CYS A 359 3.45 8.36 12.77
C CYS A 359 2.19 7.72 13.37
N HIS A 360 2.32 6.45 13.77
CA HIS A 360 1.23 5.72 14.47
C HIS A 360 1.17 6.04 15.97
N ALA A 361 2.25 6.53 16.55
CA ALA A 361 2.37 6.69 17.99
C ALA A 361 2.00 8.09 18.47
N GLY A 362 1.20 8.20 19.55
CA GLY A 362 0.86 9.47 20.17
C GLY A 362 2.04 10.09 20.95
N ALA A 363 2.46 9.47 22.05
CA ALA A 363 3.50 10.01 22.92
C ALA A 363 4.89 10.12 22.23
N LEU A 364 5.24 9.16 21.37
CA LEU A 364 6.47 9.20 20.60
C LEU A 364 6.53 10.42 19.66
N GLY A 365 5.36 10.92 19.21
CA GLY A 365 5.26 12.12 18.38
C GLY A 365 5.90 13.35 19.02
N ILE A 366 5.84 13.50 20.34
CA ILE A 366 6.49 14.61 21.06
C ILE A 366 8.02 14.51 20.91
N ALA A 367 8.58 13.34 21.18
CA ALA A 367 10.02 13.12 21.06
C ALA A 367 10.50 13.27 19.59
N ILE A 368 9.66 12.90 18.63
CA ILE A 368 9.89 13.10 17.20
C ILE A 368 9.99 14.60 16.88
N LEU A 369 9.04 15.41 17.33
CA LEU A 369 9.04 16.86 17.07
C LEU A 369 10.23 17.56 17.73
N GLU A 370 10.64 17.15 18.93
CA GLU A 370 11.87 17.63 19.58
C GLU A 370 13.12 17.31 18.74
N GLN A 371 13.20 16.12 18.17
CA GLN A 371 14.33 15.73 17.32
C GLN A 371 14.35 16.47 15.98
N VAL A 372 13.18 16.78 15.41
CA VAL A 372 13.04 17.61 14.21
C VAL A 372 13.57 19.02 14.48
N GLU A 373 13.17 19.63 15.59
CA GLU A 373 13.61 20.96 16.00
C GLU A 373 15.11 21.01 16.27
N ALA A 374 15.63 20.04 17.04
CA ALA A 374 17.06 19.98 17.39
C ALA A 374 17.99 19.84 16.17
N ARG A 375 17.49 19.35 15.04
CA ARG A 375 18.25 19.24 13.78
C ARG A 375 17.98 20.37 12.79
N GLY A 376 17.10 21.30 13.09
CA GLY A 376 16.68 22.34 12.15
C GLY A 376 15.98 21.78 10.89
N LEU A 377 15.40 20.58 10.96
CA LEU A 377 14.85 19.90 9.79
C LEU A 377 13.61 20.61 9.23
N GLY A 378 12.76 21.19 10.08
CA GLY A 378 11.48 21.78 9.65
C GLY A 378 10.51 20.79 8.99
N LEU A 379 9.24 20.97 9.20
CA LEU A 379 8.21 20.17 8.57
C LEU A 379 7.31 21.00 7.65
N SER A 380 6.69 20.38 6.64
CA SER A 380 5.52 20.92 5.94
C SER A 380 4.26 20.56 6.71
N THR A 381 4.10 19.28 7.01
CA THR A 381 2.96 18.74 7.75
C THR A 381 3.39 17.60 8.67
N PHE A 382 2.65 17.42 9.76
CA PHE A 382 2.82 16.30 10.68
C PHE A 382 1.45 15.70 11.02
N VAL A 383 1.35 14.37 10.99
CA VAL A 383 0.14 13.64 11.39
C VAL A 383 0.51 12.49 12.31
N SER A 384 -0.03 12.53 13.53
CA SER A 384 -0.01 11.38 14.43
C SER A 384 -1.37 10.70 14.39
N ALA A 385 -1.44 9.48 13.88
CA ALA A 385 -2.70 8.78 13.66
C ALA A 385 -3.18 7.94 14.86
N GLY A 386 -2.38 7.82 15.93
CA GLY A 386 -2.76 7.03 17.11
C GLY A 386 -3.19 5.61 16.75
N ASN A 387 -4.40 5.23 17.09
CA ASN A 387 -4.98 3.91 16.76
C ASN A 387 -5.20 3.69 15.25
N ARG A 388 -5.08 4.75 14.44
CA ARG A 388 -5.25 4.70 12.97
C ARG A 388 -6.57 4.04 12.55
N ALA A 389 -7.67 4.54 13.09
CA ALA A 389 -8.99 3.96 12.84
C ALA A 389 -9.58 4.31 11.46
N ASP A 390 -9.14 5.41 10.84
CA ASP A 390 -9.59 5.86 9.51
C ASP A 390 -8.43 6.38 8.68
N VAL A 391 -7.92 7.60 8.94
CA VAL A 391 -6.79 8.16 8.19
C VAL A 391 -5.50 7.36 8.45
N SER A 392 -4.85 6.94 7.39
CA SER A 392 -3.68 6.06 7.39
C SER A 392 -2.47 6.67 6.67
N GLY A 393 -1.32 5.98 6.74
CA GLY A 393 -0.14 6.34 5.96
C GLY A 393 -0.36 6.31 4.45
N ASN A 394 -1.27 5.46 3.96
CA ASN A 394 -1.61 5.41 2.54
C ASN A 394 -2.31 6.69 2.07
N ASP A 395 -3.20 7.23 2.89
CA ASP A 395 -3.89 8.50 2.62
C ASP A 395 -2.90 9.66 2.59
N MET A 396 -1.98 9.70 3.56
CA MET A 396 -0.94 10.73 3.63
C MET A 396 0.04 10.66 2.46
N LEU A 397 0.44 9.47 2.04
CA LEU A 397 1.28 9.28 0.85
C LEU A 397 0.60 9.83 -0.41
N GLN A 398 -0.70 9.67 -0.55
CA GLN A 398 -1.45 10.19 -1.69
C GLN A 398 -1.54 11.72 -1.67
N LEU A 399 -1.72 12.33 -0.49
CA LEU A 399 -1.66 13.78 -0.35
C LEU A 399 -0.27 14.30 -0.72
N TRP A 400 0.79 13.78 -0.11
CA TRP A 400 2.15 14.26 -0.31
C TRP A 400 2.70 14.03 -1.72
N GLN A 401 2.13 13.11 -2.48
CA GLN A 401 2.53 12.91 -3.87
C GLN A 401 2.37 14.18 -4.70
N GLU A 402 1.27 14.91 -4.48
CA GLU A 402 0.92 16.12 -5.26
C GLU A 402 1.25 17.41 -4.50
N ASP A 403 1.46 17.37 -3.18
CA ASP A 403 1.73 18.55 -2.36
C ASP A 403 3.06 19.21 -2.72
N PRO A 404 3.07 20.45 -3.25
CA PRO A 404 4.31 21.13 -3.61
C PRO A 404 5.14 21.61 -2.39
N ALA A 405 4.55 21.61 -1.21
CA ALA A 405 5.24 22.00 0.03
C ALA A 405 6.07 20.85 0.63
N THR A 406 5.86 19.63 0.18
CA THR A 406 6.53 18.43 0.70
C THR A 406 7.49 17.85 -0.34
N ASP A 407 8.78 17.73 -0.03
CA ASP A 407 9.79 17.10 -0.89
C ASP A 407 10.25 15.73 -0.37
N VAL A 408 10.20 15.51 0.94
CA VAL A 408 10.64 14.28 1.61
C VAL A 408 9.51 13.78 2.49
N VAL A 409 9.27 12.47 2.47
CA VAL A 409 8.24 11.82 3.29
C VAL A 409 8.89 10.93 4.34
N LEU A 410 8.50 11.10 5.59
CA LEU A 410 8.91 10.27 6.71
C LEU A 410 7.73 9.46 7.27
N LEU A 411 7.98 8.18 7.49
CA LEU A 411 6.98 7.27 8.02
C LEU A 411 7.53 6.52 9.24
N TYR A 412 6.80 6.61 10.36
CA TYR A 412 6.95 5.66 11.46
C TYR A 412 5.75 4.73 11.48
N LEU A 413 5.97 3.46 11.14
CA LEU A 413 4.93 2.48 10.90
C LEU A 413 4.98 1.32 11.90
N GLU A 414 3.86 1.00 12.53
CA GLU A 414 3.67 -0.23 13.29
C GLU A 414 3.00 -1.33 12.45
N SER A 415 2.18 -0.91 11.47
CA SER A 415 1.55 -1.78 10.48
C SER A 415 1.31 -1.02 9.18
N PHE A 416 1.03 -1.72 8.07
CA PHE A 416 0.82 -1.10 6.75
C PHE A 416 -0.66 -0.79 6.44
N GLY A 417 -1.60 -1.42 7.17
CA GLY A 417 -3.00 -1.45 6.78
C GLY A 417 -3.20 -2.43 5.62
N ASN A 418 -3.48 -1.92 4.42
CA ASN A 418 -3.47 -2.72 3.19
C ASN A 418 -2.09 -2.64 2.53
N PRO A 419 -1.25 -3.68 2.60
CA PRO A 419 0.13 -3.65 2.08
C PRO A 419 0.21 -3.60 0.56
N ARG A 420 -0.75 -4.20 -0.16
CA ARG A 420 -0.84 -4.08 -1.63
C ARG A 420 -1.04 -2.63 -2.04
N LYS A 421 -2.01 -1.95 -1.38
CA LYS A 421 -2.26 -0.52 -1.59
C LYS A 421 -1.03 0.31 -1.20
N PHE A 422 -0.38 0.00 -0.08
CA PHE A 422 0.86 0.65 0.36
C PHE A 422 1.98 0.52 -0.66
N GLY A 423 2.32 -0.70 -1.11
CA GLY A 423 3.41 -0.95 -2.05
C GLY A 423 3.22 -0.18 -3.37
N ARG A 424 1.99 -0.19 -3.91
CA ARG A 424 1.63 0.54 -5.13
C ARG A 424 1.75 2.05 -4.97
N ILE A 425 1.21 2.61 -3.89
CA ILE A 425 1.24 4.06 -3.64
C ILE A 425 2.66 4.50 -3.33
N ALA A 426 3.36 3.81 -2.43
CA ALA A 426 4.72 4.12 -2.04
C ALA A 426 5.68 4.11 -3.23
N ARG A 427 5.58 3.10 -4.13
CA ARG A 427 6.39 3.04 -5.37
C ARG A 427 6.15 4.26 -6.26
N ARG A 428 4.91 4.71 -6.40
CA ARG A 428 4.56 5.89 -7.20
C ARG A 428 5.08 7.18 -6.57
N VAL A 429 4.97 7.34 -5.25
CA VAL A 429 5.51 8.48 -4.51
C VAL A 429 7.03 8.48 -4.57
N ALA A 430 7.68 7.33 -4.29
CA ALA A 430 9.13 7.21 -4.25
C ALA A 430 9.81 7.51 -5.60
N ARG A 431 9.10 7.39 -6.73
CA ARG A 431 9.61 7.85 -8.05
C ARG A 431 9.74 9.36 -8.15
N ARG A 432 9.01 10.12 -7.34
CA ARG A 432 8.99 11.58 -7.34
C ARG A 432 9.70 12.19 -6.14
N LYS A 433 9.47 11.64 -4.96
CA LYS A 433 9.91 12.15 -3.66
C LYS A 433 10.46 11.01 -2.80
N PRO A 434 11.61 11.15 -2.15
CA PRO A 434 12.12 10.09 -1.28
C PRO A 434 11.15 9.84 -0.10
N VAL A 435 10.93 8.57 0.16
CA VAL A 435 10.15 8.08 1.30
C VAL A 435 11.08 7.32 2.22
N VAL A 436 11.25 7.77 3.45
CA VAL A 436 12.08 7.13 4.46
C VAL A 436 11.18 6.54 5.55
N ALA A 437 11.37 5.28 5.89
CA ALA A 437 10.49 4.59 6.82
C ALA A 437 11.24 3.81 7.91
N VAL A 438 10.72 3.90 9.14
CA VAL A 438 11.04 3.00 10.26
C VAL A 438 9.85 2.08 10.49
N LYS A 439 10.08 0.77 10.53
CA LYS A 439 9.08 -0.22 10.92
C LYS A 439 9.32 -0.68 12.35
N GLY A 440 8.35 -0.43 13.22
CA GLY A 440 8.34 -0.96 14.59
C GLY A 440 8.05 -2.47 14.67
N ALA A 441 8.23 -3.06 15.86
CA ALA A 441 7.89 -4.45 16.19
C ALA A 441 8.61 -5.54 15.36
N ARG A 442 9.88 -5.33 14.98
CA ARG A 442 10.68 -6.21 14.10
C ARG A 442 11.01 -7.58 14.70
N SER A 443 11.37 -7.61 15.98
CA SER A 443 11.96 -8.81 16.63
C SER A 443 10.98 -9.53 17.57
N LEU A 444 9.70 -9.14 17.57
CA LEU A 444 8.71 -9.73 18.46
C LEU A 444 8.12 -11.00 17.83
N THR A 445 8.40 -12.15 18.43
CA THR A 445 7.83 -13.47 18.07
C THR A 445 6.35 -13.60 18.48
N GLY A 446 5.57 -12.57 18.25
CA GLY A 446 4.14 -12.42 18.54
C GLY A 446 3.83 -11.05 19.13
N PRO A 447 2.66 -10.49 18.86
CA PRO A 447 2.30 -9.21 19.44
C PRO A 447 2.22 -9.37 20.97
N PRO A 448 2.84 -8.48 21.76
CA PRO A 448 2.54 -8.38 23.18
C PRO A 448 1.02 -8.24 23.39
N ALA A 449 0.49 -8.66 24.52
CA ALA A 449 -0.96 -8.64 24.77
C ALA A 449 -1.59 -7.24 24.57
N TRP A 450 -0.83 -6.17 24.76
CA TRP A 450 -1.25 -4.77 24.53
C TRP A 450 -1.25 -4.33 23.05
N LEU A 451 -0.66 -5.14 22.16
CA LEU A 451 -0.66 -4.94 20.71
C LEU A 451 -1.57 -5.93 19.97
N ALA A 452 -2.31 -6.76 20.70
CA ALA A 452 -3.08 -7.88 20.15
C ALA A 452 -4.20 -7.49 19.15
N GLY A 453 -4.52 -6.20 19.02
CA GLY A 453 -5.48 -5.69 18.04
C GLY A 453 -4.87 -5.23 16.70
N SER A 454 -3.55 -5.16 16.55
CA SER A 454 -2.89 -4.53 15.40
C SER A 454 -2.59 -5.47 14.22
N GLY A 455 -2.94 -6.75 14.29
CA GLY A 455 -2.88 -7.68 13.15
C GLY A 455 -1.49 -7.95 12.55
N VAL A 456 -0.38 -7.74 13.28
CA VAL A 456 0.96 -7.71 12.68
C VAL A 456 1.77 -8.97 12.97
N ARG A 457 1.83 -9.85 11.99
CA ARG A 457 2.94 -10.81 11.81
C ARG A 457 3.49 -10.66 10.40
N ALA A 458 4.35 -9.69 10.17
CA ALA A 458 5.08 -9.62 8.92
C ALA A 458 6.45 -10.29 9.11
N ASN A 459 6.82 -11.18 8.22
CA ASN A 459 8.19 -11.65 8.10
C ASN A 459 9.07 -10.42 7.78
N ASP A 460 10.08 -10.15 8.61
CA ASP A 460 10.94 -8.95 8.45
C ASP A 460 11.62 -8.92 7.07
N THR A 461 11.95 -10.08 6.50
CA THR A 461 12.48 -10.20 5.13
C THR A 461 11.47 -9.75 4.08
N ALA A 462 10.19 -10.09 4.24
CA ALA A 462 9.14 -9.64 3.32
C ALA A 462 8.93 -8.12 3.41
N VAL A 463 9.05 -7.54 4.62
CA VAL A 463 9.03 -6.08 4.81
C VAL A 463 10.19 -5.41 4.07
N ASP A 464 11.40 -5.94 4.20
CA ASP A 464 12.60 -5.43 3.51
C ASP A 464 12.41 -5.43 2.00
N GLU A 465 11.90 -6.55 1.47
CA GLU A 465 11.69 -6.68 0.03
C GLU A 465 10.58 -5.76 -0.48
N LEU A 466 9.48 -5.61 0.27
CA LEU A 466 8.42 -4.66 -0.08
C LEU A 466 8.97 -3.22 -0.15
N PHE A 467 9.76 -2.80 0.84
CA PHE A 467 10.37 -1.48 0.84
C PHE A 467 11.35 -1.30 -0.31
N ARG A 468 12.23 -2.29 -0.54
CA ARG A 468 13.19 -2.28 -1.66
C ARG A 468 12.49 -2.22 -3.01
N GLN A 469 11.44 -3.02 -3.22
CA GLN A 469 10.64 -3.03 -4.44
C GLN A 469 9.93 -1.69 -4.65
N SER A 470 9.40 -1.10 -3.57
CA SER A 470 8.68 0.18 -3.62
C SER A 470 9.58 1.41 -3.65
N GLY A 471 10.90 1.27 -3.48
CA GLY A 471 11.85 2.38 -3.39
C GLY A 471 11.76 3.17 -2.10
N VAL A 472 11.18 2.58 -1.06
CA VAL A 472 11.16 3.16 0.28
C VAL A 472 12.49 2.90 0.95
N ILE A 473 13.13 3.95 1.44
CA ILE A 473 14.39 3.88 2.17
C ILE A 473 14.08 3.38 3.58
N ARG A 474 14.35 2.09 3.82
CA ARG A 474 14.20 1.52 5.16
C ARG A 474 15.36 1.92 6.05
N VAL A 475 15.03 2.34 7.28
CA VAL A 475 16.02 2.62 8.32
C VAL A 475 15.65 1.90 9.63
N GLU A 476 16.67 1.61 10.44
CA GLU A 476 16.53 0.77 11.63
C GLU A 476 16.11 1.55 12.88
N THR A 477 16.42 2.84 12.93
CA THR A 477 16.25 3.69 14.11
C THR A 477 15.69 5.06 13.73
N LEU A 478 15.06 5.73 14.68
CA LEU A 478 14.60 7.11 14.50
C LEU A 478 15.79 8.07 14.22
N THR A 479 16.95 7.83 14.83
CA THR A 479 18.14 8.62 14.54
C THR A 479 18.52 8.52 13.07
N ALA A 480 18.56 7.30 12.51
CA ALA A 480 18.85 7.08 11.11
C ALA A 480 17.77 7.65 10.18
N LEU A 481 16.48 7.67 10.62
CA LEU A 481 15.39 8.31 9.90
C LEU A 481 15.66 9.81 9.72
N PHE A 482 15.98 10.49 10.81
CA PHE A 482 16.27 11.94 10.78
C PHE A 482 17.56 12.26 10.05
N ASP A 483 18.63 11.50 10.29
CA ASP A 483 19.91 11.70 9.62
C ASP A 483 19.78 11.57 8.09
N THR A 484 19.02 10.58 7.61
CA THR A 484 18.69 10.42 6.18
C THR A 484 17.80 11.55 5.67
N ALA A 485 16.81 11.96 6.45
CA ALA A 485 15.88 13.02 6.09
C ALA A 485 16.56 14.38 5.93
N VAL A 486 17.46 14.72 6.84
CA VAL A 486 18.22 15.98 6.78
C VAL A 486 19.04 16.07 5.49
N LEU A 487 19.68 14.98 5.06
CA LEU A 487 20.40 14.95 3.79
C LEU A 487 19.44 15.18 2.61
N LEU A 488 18.38 14.39 2.54
CA LEU A 488 17.44 14.41 1.40
C LEU A 488 16.64 15.71 1.29
N ALA A 489 16.44 16.43 2.41
CA ALA A 489 15.72 17.70 2.42
C ALA A 489 16.59 18.90 2.01
N HIS A 490 17.92 18.79 2.15
CA HIS A 490 18.82 19.94 2.02
C HIS A 490 19.90 19.76 0.96
N GLN A 491 20.11 18.55 0.44
CA GLN A 491 21.17 18.26 -0.53
C GLN A 491 20.61 17.58 -1.77
N PRO A 492 21.23 17.76 -2.94
CA PRO A 492 20.86 17.04 -4.15
C PRO A 492 21.16 15.54 -3.99
N LEU A 493 20.51 14.71 -4.81
CA LEU A 493 20.81 13.28 -4.87
C LEU A 493 22.17 13.05 -5.54
N PRO A 494 22.98 12.12 -5.03
CA PRO A 494 24.26 11.75 -5.63
C PRO A 494 24.06 11.09 -7.00
N ALA A 495 25.02 11.33 -7.92
CA ALA A 495 24.98 10.74 -9.28
C ALA A 495 25.54 9.31 -9.31
N GLY A 496 26.34 8.92 -8.33
CA GLY A 496 26.98 7.60 -8.25
C GLY A 496 27.59 7.36 -6.87
N ARG A 497 28.52 6.38 -6.81
CA ARG A 497 29.11 5.85 -5.57
C ARG A 497 30.46 6.44 -5.21
N ASN A 498 31.05 7.29 -6.06
CA ASN A 498 32.40 7.82 -5.86
C ASN A 498 32.38 9.00 -4.89
N VAL A 499 33.01 8.85 -3.75
CA VAL A 499 32.99 9.82 -2.66
C VAL A 499 34.39 10.41 -2.46
N ALA A 500 34.47 11.71 -2.26
CA ALA A 500 35.68 12.35 -1.77
C ALA A 500 35.56 12.62 -0.28
N VAL A 501 36.67 12.50 0.44
CA VAL A 501 36.78 12.87 1.85
C VAL A 501 37.66 14.10 1.96
N VAL A 502 37.18 15.19 2.58
CA VAL A 502 37.93 16.44 2.78
C VAL A 502 37.91 16.80 4.26
N GLY A 503 39.09 16.99 4.88
CA GLY A 503 39.12 17.29 6.31
C GLY A 503 40.45 17.81 6.81
N ASN A 504 40.48 18.12 8.11
CA ASN A 504 41.68 18.60 8.82
C ASN A 504 42.21 17.57 9.86
N SER A 505 41.73 16.33 9.79
CA SER A 505 42.12 15.26 10.70
C SER A 505 42.23 13.93 9.95
N ALA A 506 43.46 13.44 9.80
CA ALA A 506 43.73 12.16 9.15
C ALA A 506 42.98 10.98 9.80
N ALA A 507 42.82 11.00 11.13
CA ALA A 507 42.10 9.96 11.85
C ALA A 507 40.59 9.93 11.50
N LEU A 508 39.95 11.11 11.44
CA LEU A 508 38.53 11.20 11.05
C LEU A 508 38.33 10.91 9.55
N ALA A 509 39.26 11.33 8.71
CA ALA A 509 39.25 11.01 7.30
C ALA A 509 39.33 9.48 7.05
N LEU A 510 40.16 8.78 7.85
CA LEU A 510 40.27 7.32 7.80
C LEU A 510 38.95 6.65 8.23
N LEU A 511 38.31 7.12 9.32
CA LEU A 511 37.01 6.61 9.78
C LEU A 511 35.92 6.83 8.72
N ALA A 512 35.91 8.01 8.09
CA ALA A 512 34.97 8.30 7.01
C ALA A 512 35.20 7.39 5.80
N ALA A 513 36.45 7.18 5.42
CA ALA A 513 36.82 6.31 4.31
C ALA A 513 36.43 4.83 4.57
N ASP A 514 36.70 4.34 5.77
CA ASP A 514 36.33 2.98 6.19
C ASP A 514 34.79 2.82 6.18
N ALA A 515 34.07 3.79 6.70
CA ALA A 515 32.60 3.79 6.66
C ALA A 515 32.06 3.83 5.22
N CYS A 516 32.70 4.58 4.30
CA CYS A 516 32.34 4.57 2.87
C CYS A 516 32.46 3.16 2.28
N VAL A 517 33.59 2.49 2.45
CA VAL A 517 33.84 1.15 1.94
C VAL A 517 32.85 0.15 2.57
N ALA A 518 32.65 0.19 3.88
CA ALA A 518 31.71 -0.66 4.59
C ALA A 518 30.24 -0.46 4.12
N SER A 519 29.91 0.72 3.60
CA SER A 519 28.59 1.07 3.08
C SER A 519 28.47 0.91 1.55
N GLY A 520 29.46 0.29 0.89
CA GLY A 520 29.45 0.04 -0.55
C GLY A 520 29.69 1.29 -1.41
N LEU A 521 30.30 2.34 -0.84
CA LEU A 521 30.77 3.53 -1.56
C LEU A 521 32.25 3.41 -1.89
N GLU A 522 32.70 4.10 -2.93
CA GLU A 522 34.09 4.10 -3.38
C GLU A 522 34.76 5.43 -3.02
N VAL A 523 35.90 5.38 -2.36
CA VAL A 523 36.66 6.58 -2.03
C VAL A 523 37.59 6.95 -3.19
N ALA A 524 37.15 7.93 -3.98
CA ALA A 524 37.90 8.42 -5.14
C ALA A 524 39.14 9.24 -4.74
N VAL A 525 39.03 10.05 -3.69
CA VAL A 525 40.12 10.90 -3.19
C VAL A 525 39.91 11.27 -1.71
N SER A 526 41.00 11.38 -0.97
CA SER A 526 41.02 11.94 0.39
C SER A 526 41.99 13.15 0.42
N VAL A 527 41.51 14.29 0.92
CA VAL A 527 42.23 15.54 0.99
C VAL A 527 42.33 15.97 2.46
N ASP A 528 43.54 16.02 3.01
CA ASP A 528 43.82 16.50 4.34
C ASP A 528 44.41 17.92 4.24
N VAL A 529 43.70 18.93 4.78
CA VAL A 529 44.17 20.33 4.86
C VAL A 529 45.03 20.59 6.07
N GLY A 530 45.24 19.56 6.91
CA GLY A 530 46.05 19.63 8.14
C GLY A 530 45.33 20.27 9.32
N ALA A 531 45.80 19.97 10.51
CA ALA A 531 45.18 20.41 11.78
C ALA A 531 45.17 21.96 11.97
N GLU A 532 46.03 22.69 11.31
CA GLU A 532 46.12 24.15 11.31
C GLU A 532 45.54 24.75 10.02
N GLY A 533 44.87 23.97 9.18
CA GLY A 533 44.30 24.43 7.93
C GLY A 533 43.32 25.59 8.11
N THR A 534 43.48 26.61 7.31
CA THR A 534 42.65 27.81 7.35
C THR A 534 41.31 27.59 6.65
N ALA A 535 40.34 28.45 6.93
CA ALA A 535 39.04 28.45 6.25
C ALA A 535 39.21 28.59 4.72
N GLU A 536 40.21 29.37 4.26
CA GLU A 536 40.48 29.55 2.83
C GLU A 536 41.05 28.30 2.17
N GLU A 537 42.00 27.60 2.80
CA GLU A 537 42.56 26.35 2.32
C GLU A 537 41.50 25.26 2.27
N PHE A 538 40.57 25.24 3.23
CA PHE A 538 39.43 24.32 3.21
C PHE A 538 38.46 24.68 2.08
N ARG A 539 38.16 25.96 1.86
CA ARG A 539 37.32 26.44 0.73
C ARG A 539 37.92 26.00 -0.60
N GLU A 540 39.21 26.22 -0.82
CA GLU A 540 39.87 25.81 -2.06
C GLU A 540 39.89 24.29 -2.25
N ALA A 541 40.16 23.54 -1.18
CA ALA A 541 40.19 22.08 -1.23
C ALA A 541 38.78 21.52 -1.61
N LEU A 542 37.73 22.01 -0.95
CA LEU A 542 36.36 21.64 -1.20
C LEU A 542 35.92 22.01 -2.62
N GLY A 543 36.20 23.25 -3.05
CA GLY A 543 35.85 23.71 -4.41
C GLY A 543 36.52 22.91 -5.52
N ARG A 544 37.83 22.59 -5.36
CA ARG A 544 38.57 21.70 -6.28
C ARG A 544 37.99 20.29 -6.32
N THR A 545 37.58 19.78 -5.15
CA THR A 545 37.02 18.44 -5.03
C THR A 545 35.64 18.35 -5.68
N LEU A 546 34.77 19.33 -5.46
CA LEU A 546 33.45 19.40 -6.07
C LEU A 546 33.52 19.52 -7.61
N SER A 547 34.59 20.13 -8.14
CA SER A 547 34.79 20.28 -9.60
C SER A 547 35.30 19.02 -10.30
N ARG A 548 35.68 17.97 -9.59
CA ARG A 548 36.19 16.70 -10.18
C ARG A 548 35.06 15.91 -10.81
N GLU A 549 35.25 15.39 -12.02
CA GLU A 549 34.26 14.57 -12.74
C GLU A 549 34.11 13.16 -12.13
N ASP A 550 35.18 12.65 -11.48
CA ASP A 550 35.23 11.31 -10.87
C ASP A 550 34.74 11.29 -9.41
N VAL A 551 34.06 12.34 -8.93
CA VAL A 551 33.48 12.47 -7.58
C VAL A 551 32.00 12.73 -7.72
N ASP A 552 31.17 11.92 -7.05
CA ASP A 552 29.72 12.04 -7.03
C ASP A 552 29.19 12.70 -5.75
N ALA A 553 29.93 12.63 -4.65
CA ALA A 553 29.59 13.23 -3.35
C ALA A 553 30.82 13.58 -2.53
N VAL A 554 30.67 14.45 -1.56
CA VAL A 554 31.77 14.84 -0.67
C VAL A 554 31.39 14.65 0.81
N VAL A 555 32.26 13.99 1.57
CA VAL A 555 32.20 13.90 3.03
C VAL A 555 33.23 14.84 3.61
N THR A 556 32.78 15.82 4.41
CA THR A 556 33.70 16.72 5.09
C THR A 556 33.78 16.38 6.58
N VAL A 557 35.00 16.34 7.11
CA VAL A 557 35.27 16.05 8.52
C VAL A 557 36.14 17.12 9.12
N PHE A 558 35.65 17.76 10.18
CA PHE A 558 36.36 18.88 10.76
C PHE A 558 36.37 18.85 12.29
N VAL A 559 37.54 19.07 12.89
CA VAL A 559 37.74 19.27 14.33
C VAL A 559 38.18 20.70 14.57
N PRO A 560 37.47 21.48 15.41
CA PRO A 560 37.90 22.83 15.77
C PRO A 560 39.28 22.80 16.39
N GLY A 561 40.17 23.72 15.98
CA GLY A 561 41.51 23.84 16.52
C GLY A 561 41.49 24.33 17.95
N LEU A 562 42.44 23.87 18.78
CA LEU A 562 42.54 24.24 20.20
C LEU A 562 43.10 25.67 20.41
N THR A 563 43.62 26.30 19.35
CA THR A 563 44.46 27.52 19.49
C THR A 563 44.05 28.71 18.63
N GLN A 564 43.02 28.60 17.81
CA GLN A 564 42.54 29.73 16.97
C GLN A 564 41.06 30.03 17.22
N PRO A 565 40.58 31.28 16.99
CA PRO A 565 39.16 31.54 16.94
C PRO A 565 38.56 30.65 15.87
N GLU A 566 37.39 30.06 16.18
CA GLU A 566 36.68 29.12 15.28
C GLU A 566 36.50 29.76 13.89
N PRO A 567 37.09 29.21 12.84
CA PRO A 567 36.82 29.72 11.51
C PRO A 567 35.31 29.53 11.22
N ASP A 568 34.70 30.50 10.56
CA ASP A 568 33.30 30.39 10.09
C ASP A 568 33.19 29.35 8.97
N LEU A 569 33.31 28.10 9.35
CA LEU A 569 33.25 26.98 8.43
C LEU A 569 31.81 26.71 7.92
N ALA A 570 30.82 27.09 8.73
CA ALA A 570 29.42 27.02 8.27
C ALA A 570 29.22 28.03 7.13
N GLY A 571 29.77 29.23 7.22
CA GLY A 571 29.80 30.20 6.13
C GLY A 571 30.56 29.68 4.90
N VAL A 572 31.75 29.10 5.11
CA VAL A 572 32.55 28.50 4.01
C VAL A 572 31.80 27.39 3.28
N LEU A 573 31.19 26.48 4.03
CA LEU A 573 30.37 25.41 3.43
C LEU A 573 29.19 25.98 2.66
N SER A 574 28.49 26.95 3.25
CA SER A 574 27.33 27.58 2.59
C SER A 574 27.72 28.24 1.28
N ASP A 575 28.83 29.00 1.27
CA ASP A 575 29.32 29.73 0.11
C ASP A 575 29.75 28.80 -1.03
N VAL A 576 30.49 27.71 -0.72
CA VAL A 576 31.05 26.79 -1.72
C VAL A 576 29.99 25.85 -2.27
N THR A 577 28.96 25.52 -1.48
CA THR A 577 27.95 24.54 -1.86
C THR A 577 26.65 25.17 -2.38
N PHE A 578 26.56 26.51 -2.42
CA PHE A 578 25.33 27.22 -2.81
C PHE A 578 24.77 26.77 -4.19
N ASP A 579 25.69 26.60 -5.15
CA ASP A 579 25.35 26.13 -6.50
C ASP A 579 25.84 24.67 -6.77
N ALA A 580 26.20 23.92 -5.72
CA ALA A 580 26.77 22.59 -5.90
C ALA A 580 25.68 21.60 -6.38
N THR A 581 25.99 20.88 -7.47
CA THR A 581 25.15 19.81 -8.01
C THR A 581 25.41 18.46 -7.35
N LYS A 582 26.43 18.38 -6.47
CA LYS A 582 26.84 17.18 -5.74
C LYS A 582 26.53 17.33 -4.28
N PRO A 583 26.00 16.32 -3.59
CA PRO A 583 25.72 16.39 -2.17
C PRO A 583 27.01 16.46 -1.35
N VAL A 584 26.94 17.25 -0.30
CA VAL A 584 27.97 17.37 0.72
C VAL A 584 27.38 17.01 2.08
N VAL A 585 28.04 16.11 2.79
CA VAL A 585 27.73 15.79 4.20
C VAL A 585 28.90 16.21 5.07
N SER A 586 28.61 16.67 6.28
CA SER A 586 29.66 17.14 7.17
C SER A 586 29.63 16.50 8.56
N THR A 587 30.78 16.50 9.24
CA THR A 587 30.88 16.19 10.67
C THR A 587 31.66 17.30 11.33
N PHE A 588 30.92 18.18 12.02
CA PHE A 588 31.51 19.24 12.85
C PHE A 588 31.26 18.93 14.31
N TYR A 589 32.32 18.78 15.07
CA TYR A 589 32.18 18.58 16.51
C TYR A 589 31.60 19.84 17.15
N GLY A 590 30.46 19.70 17.83
CA GLY A 590 29.74 20.79 18.48
C GLY A 590 28.47 21.24 17.74
N PHE A 591 28.22 20.79 16.50
CA PHE A 591 27.04 21.14 15.74
C PHE A 591 26.36 19.94 15.13
N LEU A 592 25.03 19.85 15.23
CA LEU A 592 24.21 18.77 14.67
C LEU A 592 23.06 19.38 13.85
N GLY A 593 22.78 18.79 12.68
CA GLY A 593 21.67 19.20 11.82
C GLY A 593 22.08 20.27 10.82
N VAL A 594 21.19 21.20 10.50
CA VAL A 594 21.41 22.28 9.53
C VAL A 594 21.26 23.65 10.17
N ALA A 595 22.13 24.58 9.79
CA ALA A 595 22.09 25.96 10.29
C ALA A 595 20.98 26.78 9.60
N ALA A 596 20.70 26.49 8.31
CA ALA A 596 19.68 27.15 7.51
C ALA A 596 19.18 26.19 6.42
N PRO A 597 17.97 26.41 5.86
CA PRO A 597 17.49 25.63 4.71
C PRO A 597 18.49 25.65 3.54
N GLY A 598 18.75 24.47 2.97
CA GLY A 598 19.73 24.32 1.87
C GLY A 598 21.19 24.25 2.30
N SER A 599 21.52 24.42 3.59
CA SER A 599 22.89 24.31 4.09
C SER A 599 23.35 22.86 4.21
N VAL A 600 24.68 22.65 4.32
CA VAL A 600 25.26 21.31 4.46
C VAL A 600 24.91 20.73 5.82
N PRO A 601 24.33 19.52 5.87
CA PRO A 601 23.98 18.88 7.13
C PRO A 601 25.23 18.39 7.88
N SER A 602 25.25 18.60 9.19
CA SER A 602 26.28 18.09 10.09
C SER A 602 25.76 16.92 10.93
N TYR A 603 26.55 15.89 11.03
CA TYR A 603 26.24 14.64 11.71
C TYR A 603 27.09 14.44 12.96
N ARG A 604 26.65 13.61 13.89
CA ARG A 604 27.38 13.33 15.15
C ARG A 604 28.70 12.60 14.92
N SER A 605 28.77 11.83 13.83
CA SER A 605 29.98 11.11 13.45
C SER A 605 30.07 10.97 11.94
N PRO A 606 31.26 10.76 11.38
CA PRO A 606 31.44 10.50 9.94
C PRO A 606 30.59 9.33 9.44
N GLU A 607 30.53 8.25 10.23
CA GLU A 607 29.78 7.03 9.88
C GLU A 607 28.28 7.35 9.72
N ALA A 608 27.70 8.18 10.56
CA ALA A 608 26.28 8.57 10.45
C ALA A 608 25.99 9.33 9.15
N GLY A 609 26.86 10.30 8.80
CA GLY A 609 26.78 11.04 7.54
C GLY A 609 26.97 10.14 6.32
N VAL A 610 27.96 9.25 6.36
CA VAL A 610 28.22 8.28 5.29
C VAL A 610 27.06 7.30 5.10
N GLN A 611 26.47 6.79 6.18
CA GLN A 611 25.30 5.91 6.08
C GLN A 611 24.08 6.64 5.50
N ALA A 612 23.87 7.89 5.85
CA ALA A 612 22.80 8.70 5.23
C ALA A 612 23.05 8.88 3.73
N LEU A 613 24.32 9.17 3.35
CA LEU A 613 24.75 9.30 1.97
C LEU A 613 24.57 7.99 1.18
N ALA A 614 24.98 6.85 1.74
CA ALA A 614 24.84 5.55 1.08
C ALA A 614 23.37 5.23 0.76
N ARG A 615 22.45 5.52 1.69
CA ARG A 615 21.01 5.37 1.45
C ARG A 615 20.49 6.30 0.34
N ALA A 616 21.02 7.52 0.28
CA ALA A 616 20.67 8.44 -0.80
C ALA A 616 21.18 7.95 -2.17
N VAL A 617 22.37 7.33 -2.22
CA VAL A 617 22.92 6.68 -3.43
C VAL A 617 22.03 5.51 -3.86
N GLU A 618 21.71 4.60 -2.95
CA GLU A 618 20.84 3.46 -3.23
C GLU A 618 19.46 3.89 -3.75
N TYR A 619 18.89 4.94 -3.16
CA TYR A 619 17.65 5.52 -3.63
C TYR A 619 17.79 6.16 -5.03
N ALA A 620 18.86 6.90 -5.29
CA ALA A 620 19.12 7.50 -6.60
C ALA A 620 19.26 6.42 -7.68
N GLU A 621 19.98 5.35 -7.41
CA GLU A 621 20.12 4.17 -8.28
C GLU A 621 18.76 3.50 -8.53
N TRP A 622 17.97 3.26 -7.47
CA TRP A 622 16.63 2.70 -7.60
C TRP A 622 15.72 3.60 -8.46
N ARG A 623 15.76 4.89 -8.25
CA ARG A 623 14.98 5.88 -9.01
C ARG A 623 15.36 5.92 -10.48
N ALA A 624 16.63 5.68 -10.82
CA ALA A 624 17.12 5.64 -12.20
C ALA A 624 16.74 4.34 -12.94
N ARG A 625 16.38 3.26 -12.23
CA ARG A 625 15.98 1.99 -12.87
C ARG A 625 14.68 2.17 -13.64
N PRO A 626 14.50 1.41 -14.75
CA PRO A 626 13.22 1.35 -15.47
C PRO A 626 12.05 0.98 -14.53
N VAL A 627 10.87 1.47 -14.84
CA VAL A 627 9.67 1.15 -14.03
C VAL A 627 9.27 -0.32 -14.19
N GLY A 628 9.57 -0.90 -15.35
CA GLY A 628 9.09 -2.22 -15.76
C GLY A 628 7.61 -2.18 -16.17
N HIS A 629 7.14 -3.25 -16.74
CA HIS A 629 5.76 -3.46 -17.11
C HIS A 629 5.33 -4.88 -16.71
N VAL A 630 4.05 -5.06 -16.46
CA VAL A 630 3.47 -6.40 -16.29
C VAL A 630 3.19 -6.91 -17.71
N PRO A 631 3.85 -7.99 -18.16
CA PRO A 631 3.66 -8.48 -19.51
C PRO A 631 2.25 -9.04 -19.71
N ASP A 632 1.71 -8.83 -20.90
CA ASP A 632 0.49 -9.50 -21.34
C ASP A 632 0.83 -10.94 -21.74
N LEU A 633 0.40 -11.89 -20.93
CA LEU A 633 0.68 -13.32 -21.09
C LEU A 633 -0.57 -14.05 -21.57
N GLU A 634 -0.41 -14.90 -22.58
CA GLU A 634 -1.50 -15.78 -23.00
C GLU A 634 -1.81 -16.81 -21.90
N VAL A 635 -3.07 -16.82 -21.43
CA VAL A 635 -3.56 -17.71 -20.37
C VAL A 635 -4.98 -18.16 -20.68
N ASP A 636 -5.35 -19.38 -20.28
CA ASP A 636 -6.71 -19.89 -20.40
C ASP A 636 -7.45 -19.76 -19.06
N LEU A 637 -8.07 -18.59 -18.86
CA LEU A 637 -8.82 -18.28 -17.65
C LEU A 637 -10.02 -19.22 -17.46
N SER A 638 -10.61 -19.74 -18.55
CA SER A 638 -11.80 -20.59 -18.46
C SER A 638 -11.47 -21.94 -17.85
N VAL A 639 -10.33 -22.51 -18.22
CA VAL A 639 -9.82 -23.77 -17.63
C VAL A 639 -9.42 -23.54 -16.17
N ALA A 640 -8.73 -22.44 -15.87
CA ALA A 640 -8.33 -22.12 -14.51
C ALA A 640 -9.54 -22.00 -13.56
N HIS A 641 -10.55 -21.22 -13.95
CA HIS A 641 -11.79 -21.08 -13.17
C HIS A 641 -12.49 -22.42 -12.94
N ALA A 642 -12.66 -23.23 -13.99
CA ALA A 642 -13.33 -24.52 -13.88
C ALA A 642 -12.61 -25.48 -12.92
N VAL A 643 -11.26 -25.50 -12.92
CA VAL A 643 -10.48 -26.32 -11.99
C VAL A 643 -10.66 -25.85 -10.55
N LEU A 644 -10.56 -24.55 -10.30
CA LEU A 644 -10.68 -23.98 -8.96
C LEU A 644 -12.09 -24.11 -8.39
N GLU A 645 -13.12 -23.85 -9.20
CA GLU A 645 -14.52 -24.03 -8.82
C GLU A 645 -14.83 -25.48 -8.44
N GLN A 646 -14.40 -26.44 -9.27
CA GLN A 646 -14.59 -27.87 -8.99
C GLN A 646 -13.87 -28.26 -7.69
N ALA A 647 -12.64 -27.86 -7.50
CA ALA A 647 -11.85 -28.18 -6.30
C ALA A 647 -12.49 -27.60 -5.02
N LEU A 648 -13.01 -26.38 -5.06
CA LEU A 648 -13.68 -25.76 -3.91
C LEU A 648 -15.09 -26.33 -3.67
N LEU A 649 -15.76 -26.85 -4.69
CA LEU A 649 -17.00 -27.62 -4.50
C LEU A 649 -16.74 -28.96 -3.78
N GLU A 650 -15.64 -29.64 -4.11
CA GLU A 650 -15.23 -30.90 -3.47
C GLU A 650 -14.62 -30.69 -2.07
N GLN A 651 -13.91 -29.57 -1.88
CA GLN A 651 -13.25 -29.19 -0.62
C GLN A 651 -13.66 -27.76 -0.20
N PRO A 652 -14.86 -27.58 0.37
CA PRO A 652 -15.40 -26.24 0.69
C PRO A 652 -14.56 -25.43 1.68
N ASP A 653 -13.77 -26.08 2.54
CA ASP A 653 -12.85 -25.40 3.49
C ASP A 653 -11.47 -25.16 2.87
N GLY A 654 -11.29 -25.50 1.59
CA GLY A 654 -10.00 -25.46 0.90
C GLY A 654 -9.14 -26.70 1.16
N GLY A 655 -8.01 -26.79 0.45
CA GLY A 655 -7.11 -27.93 0.55
C GLY A 655 -5.96 -27.87 -0.45
N THR A 656 -5.31 -29.01 -0.63
CA THR A 656 -4.27 -29.16 -1.65
C THR A 656 -4.88 -29.84 -2.88
N LEU A 657 -4.68 -29.24 -4.05
CA LEU A 657 -5.12 -29.82 -5.31
C LEU A 657 -4.43 -31.17 -5.57
N SER A 658 -5.14 -32.07 -6.24
CA SER A 658 -4.54 -33.31 -6.77
C SER A 658 -3.46 -32.99 -7.81
N ALA A 659 -2.63 -33.96 -8.15
CA ALA A 659 -1.60 -33.80 -9.17
C ALA A 659 -2.19 -33.44 -10.55
N GLU A 660 -3.35 -34.02 -10.90
CA GLU A 660 -4.05 -33.75 -12.15
C GLU A 660 -4.60 -32.31 -12.20
N GLU A 661 -5.32 -31.89 -11.15
CA GLU A 661 -5.85 -30.52 -11.02
C GLU A 661 -4.71 -29.49 -11.02
N THR A 662 -3.64 -29.75 -10.27
CA THR A 662 -2.43 -28.92 -10.24
C THR A 662 -1.83 -28.77 -11.64
N GLY A 663 -1.67 -29.89 -12.38
CA GLY A 663 -1.16 -29.88 -13.73
C GLY A 663 -2.03 -29.07 -14.70
N ARG A 664 -3.35 -29.26 -14.65
CA ARG A 664 -4.32 -28.53 -15.49
C ARG A 664 -4.35 -27.05 -15.19
N LEU A 665 -4.35 -26.66 -13.90
CA LEU A 665 -4.32 -25.27 -13.49
C LEU A 665 -3.02 -24.58 -13.94
N LEU A 666 -1.88 -25.18 -13.69
CA LEU A 666 -0.58 -24.61 -14.06
C LEU A 666 -0.40 -24.54 -15.58
N ALA A 667 -0.84 -25.58 -16.31
CA ALA A 667 -0.80 -25.61 -17.78
C ALA A 667 -1.65 -24.49 -18.41
N SER A 668 -2.79 -24.12 -17.83
CA SER A 668 -3.61 -23.00 -18.29
C SER A 668 -2.89 -21.65 -18.24
N TYR A 669 -1.85 -21.57 -17.42
CA TYR A 669 -0.90 -20.42 -17.33
C TYR A 669 0.41 -20.68 -18.10
N GLY A 670 0.50 -21.76 -18.90
CA GLY A 670 1.70 -22.10 -19.65
C GLY A 670 2.86 -22.56 -18.76
N ILE A 671 2.57 -23.10 -17.57
CA ILE A 671 3.54 -23.73 -16.65
C ILE A 671 3.37 -25.23 -16.77
N GLU A 672 4.29 -25.89 -17.48
CA GLU A 672 4.26 -27.33 -17.68
C GLU A 672 5.01 -28.06 -16.57
N VAL A 673 4.32 -28.97 -15.89
CA VAL A 673 4.94 -29.88 -14.89
C VAL A 673 5.33 -31.18 -15.60
N LEU A 674 6.58 -31.58 -15.44
CA LEU A 674 7.10 -32.78 -16.07
C LEU A 674 6.31 -34.02 -15.60
N PRO A 675 5.75 -34.81 -16.49
CA PRO A 675 4.87 -35.91 -16.13
C PRO A 675 5.58 -36.95 -15.27
N THR A 676 4.92 -37.41 -14.22
CA THR A 676 5.38 -38.53 -13.39
C THR A 676 4.40 -39.68 -13.54
N VAL A 677 4.86 -40.82 -14.00
CA VAL A 677 4.06 -42.03 -14.10
C VAL A 677 4.24 -42.84 -12.81
N HIS A 678 3.12 -43.18 -12.18
CA HIS A 678 3.12 -44.02 -10.98
C HIS A 678 3.19 -45.50 -11.33
N ALA A 679 3.97 -46.29 -10.61
CA ALA A 679 4.16 -47.72 -10.80
C ALA A 679 4.14 -48.43 -9.45
N ASP A 680 3.36 -49.52 -9.34
CA ASP A 680 3.19 -50.34 -8.14
C ASP A 680 3.99 -51.66 -8.21
N SER A 681 4.72 -51.91 -9.28
CA SER A 681 5.58 -53.04 -9.51
C SER A 681 6.83 -52.66 -10.32
N ALA A 682 7.86 -53.47 -10.24
CA ALA A 682 9.08 -53.29 -11.04
C ALA A 682 8.80 -53.31 -12.54
N ASP A 683 7.89 -54.21 -13.01
CA ASP A 683 7.50 -54.33 -14.40
C ASP A 683 6.79 -53.06 -14.89
N GLU A 684 5.88 -52.54 -14.09
CA GLU A 684 5.20 -51.26 -14.39
C GLU A 684 6.19 -50.08 -14.41
N ALA A 685 7.14 -50.06 -13.49
CA ALA A 685 8.17 -49.00 -13.47
C ALA A 685 9.04 -49.07 -14.72
N VAL A 686 9.41 -50.25 -15.19
CA VAL A 686 10.14 -50.45 -16.46
C VAL A 686 9.28 -50.00 -17.64
N ALA A 687 8.01 -50.43 -17.72
CA ALA A 687 7.11 -49.98 -18.78
C ALA A 687 6.94 -48.46 -18.82
N ALA A 688 6.80 -47.84 -17.65
CA ALA A 688 6.74 -46.36 -17.52
C ALA A 688 8.03 -45.68 -18.03
N ALA A 689 9.20 -46.25 -17.71
CA ALA A 689 10.48 -45.76 -18.18
C ALA A 689 10.68 -45.89 -19.70
N GLU A 690 10.21 -46.98 -20.28
CA GLU A 690 10.23 -47.18 -21.74
C GLU A 690 9.33 -46.17 -22.46
N LEU A 691 8.18 -45.85 -21.89
CA LEU A 691 7.26 -44.85 -22.41
C LEU A 691 7.83 -43.45 -22.30
N ALA A 692 8.46 -43.11 -21.15
CA ALA A 692 9.08 -41.82 -20.89
C ALA A 692 10.34 -41.58 -21.71
N GLY A 693 11.05 -42.62 -22.07
CA GLY A 693 12.38 -42.58 -22.73
C GLY A 693 13.52 -42.41 -21.74
N TYR A 694 14.54 -43.23 -21.88
CA TYR A 694 15.74 -43.19 -21.04
C TYR A 694 16.60 -41.96 -21.37
N PRO A 695 17.34 -41.40 -20.37
CA PRO A 695 17.38 -41.78 -18.96
C PRO A 695 16.18 -41.32 -18.18
N VAL A 696 15.86 -42.04 -17.07
CA VAL A 696 14.74 -41.69 -16.17
C VAL A 696 15.20 -41.61 -14.72
N ALA A 697 14.38 -40.98 -13.88
CA ALA A 697 14.47 -41.03 -12.43
C ALA A 697 13.35 -41.88 -11.84
N VAL A 698 13.67 -42.67 -10.81
CA VAL A 698 12.68 -43.38 -9.97
C VAL A 698 12.70 -42.76 -8.59
N LYS A 699 11.53 -42.32 -8.08
CA LYS A 699 11.44 -41.64 -6.79
C LYS A 699 10.25 -42.16 -5.96
N SER A 700 10.41 -42.13 -4.63
CA SER A 700 9.30 -42.37 -3.70
C SER A 700 8.21 -41.34 -3.91
N THR A 701 6.94 -41.79 -3.84
CA THR A 701 5.76 -40.91 -3.90
C THR A 701 5.40 -40.32 -2.54
N SER A 702 5.98 -40.85 -1.45
CA SER A 702 5.76 -40.39 -0.09
C SER A 702 6.25 -38.96 0.14
N ALA A 703 5.40 -38.10 0.64
CA ALA A 703 5.74 -36.72 0.99
C ALA A 703 6.91 -36.63 2.00
N ARG A 704 7.12 -37.68 2.82
CA ARG A 704 8.19 -37.75 3.83
C ARG A 704 9.55 -38.14 3.24
N LEU A 705 9.54 -38.86 2.12
CA LEU A 705 10.73 -39.48 1.55
C LEU A 705 11.16 -38.89 0.20
N ARG A 706 10.26 -38.29 -0.57
CA ARG A 706 10.51 -37.86 -1.97
C ARG A 706 11.67 -36.88 -2.18
N HIS A 707 12.20 -36.27 -1.12
CA HIS A 707 13.33 -35.35 -1.19
C HIS A 707 14.60 -35.90 -0.47
N ARG A 708 14.54 -37.14 0.02
CA ARG A 708 15.59 -37.76 0.82
C ARG A 708 16.50 -38.63 -0.04
N THR A 709 17.37 -37.99 -0.85
CA THR A 709 18.37 -38.75 -1.66
C THR A 709 19.36 -39.50 -0.79
N ASP A 710 19.60 -39.05 0.44
CA ASP A 710 20.54 -39.66 1.40
C ASP A 710 20.13 -41.06 1.89
N ILE A 711 18.86 -41.40 1.82
CA ILE A 711 18.35 -42.71 2.23
C ILE A 711 17.96 -43.61 1.04
N GLY A 712 18.28 -43.22 -0.20
CA GLY A 712 17.96 -44.02 -1.38
C GLY A 712 16.49 -43.99 -1.81
N SER A 713 15.76 -42.94 -1.48
CA SER A 713 14.36 -42.74 -1.91
C SER A 713 14.23 -42.11 -3.30
N VAL A 714 15.33 -41.70 -3.91
CA VAL A 714 15.43 -41.13 -5.25
C VAL A 714 16.63 -41.68 -5.97
N HIS A 715 16.40 -42.31 -7.12
CA HIS A 715 17.42 -42.85 -8.01
C HIS A 715 17.39 -42.09 -9.32
N LEU A 716 18.50 -41.51 -9.70
CA LEU A 716 18.65 -40.67 -10.89
C LEU A 716 19.50 -41.39 -11.96
N ASP A 717 19.36 -40.91 -13.19
CA ASP A 717 20.22 -41.25 -14.30
C ASP A 717 20.17 -42.78 -14.64
N LEU A 718 18.93 -43.32 -14.65
CA LEU A 718 18.70 -44.72 -14.95
C LEU A 718 18.53 -44.90 -16.48
N HIS A 719 19.45 -45.67 -17.08
CA HIS A 719 19.59 -45.78 -18.53
C HIS A 719 18.96 -47.03 -19.15
N ASP A 720 18.54 -48.02 -18.35
CA ASP A 720 18.01 -49.30 -18.82
C ASP A 720 17.01 -49.93 -17.87
N ALA A 721 16.27 -50.90 -18.35
CA ALA A 721 15.24 -51.61 -17.61
C ALA A 721 15.75 -52.25 -16.30
N GLY A 722 16.98 -52.77 -16.30
CA GLY A 722 17.56 -53.43 -15.15
C GLY A 722 17.85 -52.46 -14.01
N SER A 723 18.37 -51.25 -14.34
CA SER A 723 18.61 -50.21 -13.36
C SER A 723 17.31 -49.64 -12.79
N VAL A 724 16.27 -49.53 -13.60
CA VAL A 724 14.91 -49.13 -13.16
C VAL A 724 14.28 -50.15 -12.22
N ALA A 725 14.34 -51.41 -12.56
CA ALA A 725 13.82 -52.49 -11.71
C ALA A 725 14.56 -52.53 -10.35
N ALA A 726 15.91 -52.42 -10.35
CA ALA A 726 16.68 -52.35 -9.13
C ALA A 726 16.39 -51.12 -8.27
N ALA A 727 16.10 -49.95 -8.89
CA ALA A 727 15.73 -48.73 -8.20
C ALA A 727 14.32 -48.87 -7.56
N TYR A 728 13.37 -49.50 -8.27
CA TYR A 728 12.06 -49.83 -7.71
C TYR A 728 12.19 -50.67 -6.43
N GLU A 729 12.96 -51.77 -6.49
CA GLU A 729 13.17 -52.65 -5.35
C GLU A 729 13.83 -51.92 -4.17
N ALA A 730 14.78 -51.04 -4.45
CA ALA A 730 15.45 -50.24 -3.43
C ALA A 730 14.46 -49.31 -2.69
N VAL A 731 13.57 -48.64 -3.43
CA VAL A 731 12.54 -47.76 -2.84
C VAL A 731 11.46 -48.58 -2.11
N ALA A 732 11.09 -49.77 -2.67
CA ALA A 732 10.14 -50.68 -2.04
C ALA A 732 10.63 -51.21 -0.67
N MET A 733 11.94 -51.39 -0.50
CA MET A 733 12.55 -51.76 0.80
C MET A 733 12.40 -50.69 1.86
N LEU A 734 12.13 -49.41 1.51
CA LEU A 734 11.82 -48.34 2.47
C LEU A 734 10.39 -48.36 2.95
N GLY A 735 9.59 -49.37 2.51
CA GLY A 735 8.20 -49.58 2.93
C GLY A 735 7.17 -48.94 1.98
N GLU A 736 7.58 -48.47 0.81
CA GLU A 736 6.74 -47.85 -0.21
C GLU A 736 6.59 -48.72 -1.43
N ARG A 737 5.35 -49.07 -1.83
CA ARG A 737 5.09 -49.90 -2.98
C ARG A 737 4.91 -49.09 -4.27
N THR A 738 4.47 -47.85 -4.16
CA THR A 738 4.24 -47.00 -5.32
C THR A 738 5.45 -46.08 -5.52
N VAL A 739 6.06 -46.13 -6.69
CA VAL A 739 7.12 -45.20 -7.11
C VAL A 739 6.65 -44.30 -8.23
N GLY A 740 7.26 -43.10 -8.35
CA GLY A 740 7.11 -42.23 -9.50
C GLY A 740 8.28 -42.41 -10.47
N VAL A 741 7.99 -42.67 -11.72
CA VAL A 741 8.96 -42.70 -12.82
C VAL A 741 8.85 -41.42 -13.63
N GLN A 742 9.94 -40.71 -13.83
CA GLN A 742 9.94 -39.39 -14.49
C GLN A 742 11.13 -39.29 -15.45
N PRO A 743 10.97 -38.64 -16.64
CA PRO A 743 12.12 -38.34 -17.50
C PRO A 743 13.21 -37.57 -16.76
N MET A 744 14.48 -37.81 -17.08
CA MET A 744 15.55 -37.01 -16.52
C MET A 744 15.56 -35.61 -17.12
N ALA A 745 15.76 -34.63 -16.26
CA ALA A 745 16.04 -33.27 -16.63
C ALA A 745 17.36 -32.82 -15.96
N SER A 746 18.04 -31.89 -16.58
CA SER A 746 19.31 -31.35 -16.07
C SER A 746 19.28 -29.84 -16.01
N GLY A 747 20.05 -29.27 -15.13
CA GLY A 747 20.10 -27.81 -14.92
C GLY A 747 20.40 -27.44 -13.48
N VAL A 748 20.48 -26.15 -13.22
CA VAL A 748 20.59 -25.61 -11.87
C VAL A 748 19.26 -25.76 -11.15
N ALA A 749 19.25 -26.41 -10.02
CA ALA A 749 18.03 -26.66 -9.25
C ALA A 749 17.62 -25.40 -8.47
N THR A 750 16.40 -24.97 -8.68
CA THR A 750 15.80 -23.80 -8.02
C THR A 750 14.47 -24.15 -7.38
N VAL A 751 14.01 -23.30 -6.47
CA VAL A 751 12.68 -23.35 -5.84
C VAL A 751 11.97 -22.05 -6.14
N VAL A 752 10.76 -22.17 -6.69
CA VAL A 752 9.86 -21.04 -6.94
C VAL A 752 8.60 -21.26 -6.12
N GLY A 753 8.18 -20.25 -5.38
CA GLY A 753 7.03 -20.35 -4.51
C GLY A 753 6.08 -19.16 -4.63
N LEU A 754 4.86 -19.41 -4.21
CA LEU A 754 3.83 -18.42 -3.92
C LEU A 754 3.29 -18.70 -2.53
N SER A 755 3.17 -17.69 -1.71
CA SER A 755 2.51 -17.79 -0.41
C SER A 755 1.65 -16.56 -0.16
N ASP A 756 0.47 -16.77 0.39
CA ASP A 756 -0.36 -15.65 0.85
C ASP A 756 0.05 -15.30 2.29
N ASP A 757 0.63 -14.11 2.45
CA ASP A 757 1.03 -13.56 3.75
C ASP A 757 -0.11 -12.70 4.31
N ALA A 758 -0.48 -12.94 5.57
CA ALA A 758 -1.58 -12.23 6.22
C ALA A 758 -1.41 -10.70 6.26
N SER A 759 -0.16 -10.22 6.13
CA SER A 759 0.17 -8.78 6.16
C SER A 759 0.42 -8.19 4.77
N PHE A 760 0.86 -8.99 3.80
CA PHE A 760 1.28 -8.52 2.47
C PHE A 760 0.45 -9.07 1.32
N GLY A 761 -0.46 -10.02 1.60
CA GLY A 761 -1.14 -10.77 0.55
C GLY A 761 -0.14 -11.69 -0.18
N PRO A 762 -0.39 -12.06 -1.44
CA PRO A 762 0.45 -13.00 -2.15
C PRO A 762 1.85 -12.46 -2.42
N LEU A 763 2.84 -13.28 -2.06
CA LEU A 763 4.26 -13.05 -2.27
C LEU A 763 4.82 -14.16 -3.15
N VAL A 764 5.50 -13.79 -4.23
CA VAL A 764 6.31 -14.71 -5.03
C VAL A 764 7.69 -14.82 -4.41
N SER A 765 8.18 -16.03 -4.24
CA SER A 765 9.49 -16.33 -3.69
C SER A 765 10.37 -17.07 -4.68
N PHE A 766 11.67 -16.86 -4.57
CA PHE A 766 12.70 -17.51 -5.38
C PHE A 766 13.93 -17.83 -4.54
N GLY A 767 14.50 -19.02 -4.73
CA GLY A 767 15.77 -19.45 -4.15
C GLY A 767 16.39 -20.59 -4.95
N LEU A 768 17.64 -20.91 -4.72
CA LEU A 768 18.25 -22.13 -5.25
C LEU A 768 17.85 -23.32 -4.35
N ALA A 769 17.66 -24.49 -4.94
CA ALA A 769 17.37 -25.70 -4.20
C ALA A 769 18.63 -26.23 -3.51
N GLY A 770 18.46 -26.78 -2.31
CA GLY A 770 19.50 -27.47 -1.59
C GLY A 770 19.55 -27.16 -0.10
N VAL A 771 20.06 -28.13 0.69
CA VAL A 771 20.11 -28.04 2.16
C VAL A 771 20.88 -26.82 2.65
N ALA A 772 21.91 -26.40 1.95
CA ALA A 772 22.70 -25.22 2.32
C ALA A 772 21.88 -23.92 2.14
N THR A 773 21.10 -23.82 1.08
CA THR A 773 20.24 -22.66 0.80
C THR A 773 19.12 -22.56 1.82
N ASP A 774 18.50 -23.71 2.16
CA ASP A 774 17.46 -23.79 3.18
C ASP A 774 17.98 -23.35 4.56
N LEU A 775 19.17 -23.84 4.94
CA LEU A 775 19.82 -23.47 6.21
C LEU A 775 20.21 -22.00 6.29
N LEU A 776 20.63 -21.42 5.17
CA LEU A 776 21.06 -20.02 5.09
C LEU A 776 19.87 -19.04 4.90
N GLY A 777 18.69 -19.57 4.56
CA GLY A 777 17.51 -18.76 4.26
C GLY A 777 17.72 -17.84 3.05
N ASP A 778 18.49 -18.28 2.04
CA ASP A 778 18.81 -17.48 0.84
C ASP A 778 17.63 -17.50 -0.14
N VAL A 779 16.55 -16.83 0.25
CA VAL A 779 15.30 -16.73 -0.51
C VAL A 779 14.90 -15.26 -0.66
N GLY A 780 14.68 -14.85 -1.90
CA GLY A 780 14.12 -13.52 -2.23
C GLY A 780 12.61 -13.56 -2.32
N TYR A 781 11.95 -12.42 -2.10
CA TYR A 781 10.50 -12.26 -2.18
C TYR A 781 10.13 -11.04 -3.00
N ARG A 782 8.97 -11.06 -3.66
CA ARG A 782 8.35 -9.89 -4.30
C ARG A 782 6.84 -9.92 -4.09
N SER A 783 6.26 -8.72 -3.85
CA SER A 783 4.81 -8.53 -3.80
C SER A 783 4.24 -8.35 -5.20
N LEU A 784 2.95 -8.61 -5.35
CA LEU A 784 2.22 -8.41 -6.60
C LEU A 784 1.68 -6.97 -6.73
N PRO A 785 1.47 -6.48 -7.96
CA PRO A 785 1.79 -7.11 -9.24
C PRO A 785 3.30 -7.14 -9.53
N LEU A 786 3.77 -8.20 -10.20
CA LEU A 786 5.18 -8.39 -10.53
C LEU A 786 5.47 -7.85 -11.94
N THR A 787 6.45 -6.94 -12.07
CA THR A 787 6.91 -6.47 -13.39
C THR A 787 8.09 -7.33 -13.88
N ASP A 788 8.42 -7.22 -15.17
CA ASP A 788 9.60 -7.82 -15.79
C ASP A 788 10.89 -7.43 -15.04
N VAL A 789 11.04 -6.15 -14.68
CA VAL A 789 12.17 -5.65 -13.88
C VAL A 789 12.19 -6.25 -12.47
N ASP A 790 11.01 -6.44 -11.85
CA ASP A 790 10.91 -7.06 -10.53
C ASP A 790 11.29 -8.55 -10.58
N ALA A 791 10.87 -9.30 -11.61
CA ALA A 791 11.24 -10.70 -11.82
C ALA A 791 12.75 -10.86 -12.01
N ALA A 792 13.33 -10.05 -12.89
CA ALA A 792 14.78 -10.02 -13.10
C ALA A 792 15.55 -9.65 -11.82
N GLY A 793 15.03 -8.69 -11.06
CA GLY A 793 15.59 -8.29 -9.77
C GLY A 793 15.48 -9.40 -8.71
N LEU A 794 14.38 -10.18 -8.71
CA LEU A 794 14.18 -11.29 -7.78
C LEU A 794 15.21 -12.39 -8.00
N VAL A 795 15.41 -12.82 -9.24
CA VAL A 795 16.40 -13.86 -9.59
C VAL A 795 17.83 -13.45 -9.17
N ARG A 796 18.16 -12.16 -9.29
CA ARG A 796 19.48 -11.61 -8.93
C ARG A 796 19.65 -11.28 -7.45
N SER A 797 18.58 -11.32 -6.65
CA SER A 797 18.61 -10.89 -5.24
C SER A 797 19.22 -11.94 -4.30
N VAL A 798 19.20 -13.21 -4.65
CA VAL A 798 19.74 -14.28 -3.82
C VAL A 798 21.28 -14.36 -3.94
N ARG A 799 21.95 -14.69 -2.84
CA ARG A 799 23.43 -14.75 -2.79
C ARG A 799 24.01 -15.79 -3.73
N ALA A 800 23.28 -16.88 -3.93
CA ALA A 800 23.66 -17.97 -4.83
C ALA A 800 23.36 -17.68 -6.32
N ALA A 801 22.76 -16.53 -6.66
CA ALA A 801 22.45 -16.14 -8.05
C ALA A 801 23.63 -16.30 -9.05
N PRO A 802 24.92 -16.05 -8.71
CA PRO A 802 26.01 -16.25 -9.65
C PRO A 802 26.05 -17.63 -10.31
N LEU A 803 25.50 -18.67 -9.68
CA LEU A 803 25.40 -20.00 -10.28
C LEU A 803 24.51 -20.06 -11.52
N LEU A 804 23.59 -19.13 -11.67
CA LEU A 804 22.72 -19.01 -12.84
C LEU A 804 23.40 -18.26 -14.00
N PHE A 805 24.42 -17.46 -13.72
CA PHE A 805 25.08 -16.59 -14.67
C PHE A 805 26.47 -17.07 -15.10
N GLY A 806 26.80 -18.35 -14.89
CA GLY A 806 28.06 -18.94 -15.33
C GLY A 806 29.22 -18.83 -14.33
N HIS A 807 29.00 -19.35 -13.12
CA HIS A 807 30.03 -19.37 -12.08
C HIS A 807 31.16 -20.37 -12.38
N ARG A 808 32.42 -19.95 -12.23
CA ARG A 808 33.65 -20.77 -12.40
C ARG A 808 33.82 -21.39 -13.78
N GLY A 809 33.20 -20.84 -14.81
CA GLY A 809 33.35 -21.29 -16.19
C GLY A 809 32.23 -22.20 -16.69
N ASP A 810 31.20 -22.44 -15.90
CA ASP A 810 29.96 -23.06 -16.35
C ASP A 810 29.22 -22.13 -17.34
N ASP A 811 28.46 -22.69 -18.26
CA ASP A 811 27.61 -21.91 -19.14
C ASP A 811 26.43 -21.28 -18.37
N PRO A 812 26.02 -20.03 -18.66
CA PRO A 812 24.82 -19.44 -18.05
C PRO A 812 23.59 -20.23 -18.46
N VAL A 813 22.65 -20.34 -17.52
CA VAL A 813 21.35 -21.00 -17.74
C VAL A 813 20.34 -20.05 -18.36
N ASP A 814 19.18 -20.57 -18.80
CA ASP A 814 18.07 -19.79 -19.38
C ASP A 814 17.31 -18.99 -18.30
N VAL A 815 17.91 -17.88 -17.91
CA VAL A 815 17.33 -16.97 -16.90
C VAL A 815 16.03 -16.34 -17.39
N ASP A 816 15.89 -16.09 -18.68
CA ASP A 816 14.68 -15.49 -19.27
C ASP A 816 13.47 -16.44 -19.12
N ALA A 817 13.67 -17.75 -19.32
CA ALA A 817 12.64 -18.75 -19.07
C ALA A 817 12.23 -18.81 -17.59
N LEU A 818 13.20 -18.66 -16.68
CA LEU A 818 12.93 -18.59 -15.22
C LEU A 818 12.17 -17.32 -14.85
N GLU A 819 12.55 -16.15 -15.36
CA GLU A 819 11.84 -14.88 -15.17
C GLU A 819 10.40 -14.98 -15.72
N GLY A 820 10.22 -15.62 -16.87
CA GLY A 820 8.91 -15.93 -17.44
C GLY A 820 8.04 -16.82 -16.55
N LEU A 821 8.61 -17.83 -15.91
CA LEU A 821 7.90 -18.66 -14.94
C LEU A 821 7.39 -17.84 -13.73
N LEU A 822 8.25 -16.97 -13.18
CA LEU A 822 7.89 -16.10 -12.05
C LEU A 822 6.72 -15.17 -12.41
N LEU A 823 6.73 -14.58 -13.60
CA LEU A 823 5.67 -13.71 -14.10
C LEU A 823 4.34 -14.45 -14.29
N ARG A 824 4.36 -15.68 -14.82
CA ARG A 824 3.17 -16.56 -14.97
C ARG A 824 2.58 -16.93 -13.61
N LEU A 825 3.44 -17.28 -12.65
CA LEU A 825 3.01 -17.60 -11.29
C LEU A 825 2.42 -16.36 -10.58
N ALA A 826 3.02 -15.19 -10.78
CA ALA A 826 2.50 -13.95 -10.25
C ALA A 826 1.12 -13.61 -10.83
N LEU A 827 0.94 -13.81 -12.14
CA LEU A 827 -0.34 -13.57 -12.81
C LEU A 827 -1.43 -14.56 -12.33
N LEU A 828 -1.09 -15.83 -12.11
CA LEU A 828 -2.00 -16.82 -11.51
C LEU A 828 -2.53 -16.33 -10.15
N ALA A 829 -1.65 -15.87 -9.27
CA ALA A 829 -2.02 -15.41 -7.94
C ALA A 829 -2.79 -14.07 -7.96
N ASP A 830 -2.51 -13.20 -8.91
CA ASP A 830 -3.21 -11.93 -9.06
C ASP A 830 -4.65 -12.10 -9.56
N ARG A 831 -4.87 -13.11 -10.40
CA ARG A 831 -6.19 -13.43 -10.99
C ARG A 831 -7.05 -14.35 -10.13
N HIS A 832 -6.45 -15.17 -9.28
CA HIS A 832 -7.13 -16.18 -8.47
C HIS A 832 -6.74 -16.05 -7.00
N PRO A 833 -7.43 -15.21 -6.23
CA PRO A 833 -7.18 -15.05 -4.79
C PRO A 833 -7.45 -16.33 -3.98
N GLU A 834 -8.16 -17.31 -4.56
CA GLU A 834 -8.37 -18.64 -3.98
C GLU A 834 -7.05 -19.43 -3.91
N VAL A 835 -6.06 -19.14 -4.74
CA VAL A 835 -4.76 -19.79 -4.74
C VAL A 835 -3.88 -19.15 -3.68
N VAL A 836 -3.84 -19.77 -2.50
CA VAL A 836 -3.10 -19.25 -1.33
C VAL A 836 -1.69 -19.77 -1.21
N GLY A 837 -1.29 -20.72 -2.04
CA GLY A 837 0.06 -21.24 -2.05
C GLY A 837 0.37 -22.10 -3.26
N VAL A 838 1.56 -21.87 -3.81
CA VAL A 838 2.15 -22.72 -4.85
C VAL A 838 3.61 -22.99 -4.48
N GLU A 839 4.03 -24.23 -4.60
CA GLU A 839 5.42 -24.64 -4.46
C GLU A 839 5.84 -25.45 -5.68
N LEU A 840 6.79 -24.90 -6.42
CA LEU A 840 7.47 -25.55 -7.54
C LEU A 840 8.87 -25.95 -7.06
N ASN A 841 9.06 -27.24 -6.75
CA ASN A 841 10.27 -27.72 -6.09
C ASN A 841 10.63 -29.18 -6.49
N PRO A 842 11.74 -29.38 -7.22
CA PRO A 842 12.59 -28.38 -7.82
C PRO A 842 12.11 -27.93 -9.22
N VAL A 843 12.58 -26.75 -9.61
CA VAL A 843 12.60 -26.25 -10.99
C VAL A 843 14.03 -26.32 -11.49
N LEU A 844 14.30 -27.10 -12.51
CA LEU A 844 15.62 -27.20 -13.13
C LEU A 844 15.73 -26.20 -14.27
N VAL A 845 16.72 -25.31 -14.17
CA VAL A 845 16.99 -24.30 -15.19
C VAL A 845 18.19 -24.78 -16.00
N ALA A 846 17.95 -25.14 -17.25
CA ALA A 846 18.98 -25.59 -18.18
C ALA A 846 19.58 -24.40 -18.96
N THR A 847 20.54 -24.64 -19.82
CA THR A 847 21.06 -23.64 -20.78
C THR A 847 20.00 -23.22 -21.79
N HIS A 848 18.93 -24.02 -21.96
CA HIS A 848 17.76 -23.74 -22.79
C HIS A 848 16.51 -24.29 -22.09
N GLY A 849 15.62 -23.38 -21.65
CA GLY A 849 14.36 -23.70 -21.02
C GLY A 849 14.46 -24.13 -19.55
N ILE A 850 13.31 -24.47 -19.00
CA ILE A 850 13.14 -24.90 -17.61
C ILE A 850 12.33 -26.20 -17.57
N SER A 851 12.49 -26.97 -16.50
CA SER A 851 11.71 -28.18 -16.21
C SER A 851 11.20 -28.12 -14.77
N VAL A 852 9.87 -28.04 -14.60
CA VAL A 852 9.24 -28.14 -13.28
C VAL A 852 9.04 -29.61 -12.96
N LEU A 853 9.77 -30.13 -11.99
CA LEU A 853 9.71 -31.56 -11.65
C LEU A 853 8.60 -31.92 -10.68
N SER A 854 8.18 -30.98 -9.83
CA SER A 854 7.12 -31.20 -8.87
C SER A 854 6.43 -29.88 -8.56
N ALA A 855 5.12 -29.92 -8.44
CA ALA A 855 4.29 -28.78 -8.09
C ALA A 855 3.27 -29.18 -7.03
N THR A 856 2.99 -28.26 -6.13
CA THR A 856 1.93 -28.36 -5.12
C THR A 856 1.16 -27.05 -5.11
N VAL A 857 -0.15 -27.11 -5.24
CA VAL A 857 -1.04 -25.93 -5.17
C VAL A 857 -2.00 -26.11 -4.02
N ARG A 858 -2.12 -25.07 -3.19
CA ARG A 858 -3.10 -25.00 -2.10
C ARG A 858 -4.13 -23.93 -2.43
N VAL A 859 -5.38 -24.28 -2.24
CA VAL A 859 -6.52 -23.39 -2.45
C VAL A 859 -7.31 -23.22 -1.17
N GLN A 860 -7.89 -22.06 -1.00
CA GLN A 860 -8.85 -21.76 0.08
C GLN A 860 -9.98 -20.93 -0.50
N PRO A 861 -11.22 -21.07 0.03
CA PRO A 861 -12.28 -20.17 -0.35
C PRO A 861 -11.84 -18.75 0.02
N SER A 862 -11.74 -17.90 -0.97
CA SER A 862 -11.48 -16.49 -0.76
C SER A 862 -12.79 -15.76 -0.61
N PRO A 863 -13.02 -14.98 0.45
CA PRO A 863 -14.13 -14.04 0.44
C PRO A 863 -13.91 -13.12 -0.77
N PRO A 864 -14.97 -12.78 -1.52
CA PRO A 864 -14.83 -11.84 -2.62
C PRO A 864 -14.10 -10.59 -2.16
N SER A 865 -12.87 -10.43 -2.60
CA SER A 865 -12.04 -9.28 -2.23
C SER A 865 -12.43 -8.13 -3.15
N TRP A 866 -13.32 -7.26 -2.67
CA TRP A 866 -13.76 -6.07 -3.40
C TRP A 866 -12.73 -4.94 -3.35
N ASP A 867 -11.61 -5.11 -2.62
CA ASP A 867 -10.60 -4.07 -2.45
C ASP A 867 -9.97 -3.61 -3.78
N ASP A 868 -9.92 -4.51 -4.77
CA ASP A 868 -9.42 -4.19 -6.11
C ASP A 868 -10.56 -4.01 -7.14
N GLU A 869 -11.79 -4.37 -6.82
CA GLU A 869 -12.92 -4.34 -7.75
C GLU A 869 -13.60 -2.97 -7.85
N ALA A 870 -13.75 -2.27 -6.71
CA ALA A 870 -14.33 -0.93 -6.64
C ALA A 870 -13.68 -0.14 -5.51
N ARG A 871 -13.72 1.21 -5.61
CA ARG A 871 -13.14 2.10 -4.60
C ARG A 871 -13.79 1.91 -3.23
N ARG A 872 -12.96 1.79 -2.18
CA ARG A 872 -13.40 1.80 -0.79
C ARG A 872 -12.35 2.38 0.14
N LEU A 873 -12.80 2.94 1.26
CA LEU A 873 -11.93 3.28 2.38
C LEU A 873 -11.56 2.00 3.14
N GLY A 874 -10.26 1.73 3.25
CA GLY A 874 -9.72 0.56 3.94
C GLY A 874 -9.83 0.66 5.45
#